data_1fad561ff07b0c290e172a5b40c146b2
#
_entry.id   1fad561ff07b0c290e172a5b40c146b2
#
_cell.length_a   1.000
_cell.length_b   1.000
_cell.length_c   1.000
_cell.angle_alpha   90.00
_cell.angle_beta   90.00
_cell.angle_gamma   90.00
#
_symmetry.space_group_name_H-M   'P 1'
#
loop_
_entity.id
_entity.type
_entity.pdbx_description
1 polymer ?
#
loop_
_entity_poly.entity_id
_entity_poly.type
_entity_poly.pdbx_seq_one_letter_code
_entity_poly.pdbx_strand_id
1 'polypeptide(L)'
;MGHKLSKITLAVLSLGTLGFAQHSLAQETETESEQDVEVIEVSGIRASLASALNEKRFQNNLVEVIEAEDIGKLPDQNLAEVLENITGIQITREAGVGTGVQIRGTDANRTEINGVSTVGSGTGRSGIDFEDVSASIIAGLEVTKSPDAKTIEGSVGGTINLKTIRPLQLTEQLLSFRVQGENSSLTTDSGLQPRFSGTYGDNWENDHGKFGVVISGSYAEQDVTAFRPRADRDNLIASDSGVASAQSFDFLPIQFFVQDYDNFEYETKNFVGSFEWAPNDDTRFFFDAVINDQERLQESSRVQASGVSALNDISVPDSYETINFGSLGGTDLGSIQAALTGVIPVNLDNDDDDPNLRLSSDTNSRVTESKIFRLGGEWTGDKWFVSAEVASSSSDTTTPSFNTTLNFINPNAPIDAGGANDNSVPFEYDLTGGSLAFGIASGADYAPTTAQLLDPYNVVLRDVNIGRDTTENFEDAFRTDFTYFLDTMITSVDFGYRYSKAGSKREDISSSVGLRTMEDSPRGDLFSELLVAGPDNFNDADGRDLYVKDFLIIDPELVASDPDGVLETLQAAMTEHGSTASISAPTSSSSGFFDIEEETHALYAQANFEYEMFRGNFGVRYLETEVTSVGNSITVDDEGNELVSQVTTTGDYDFVLPRVNIVADVADDVVLRFGAGKDIRRPDFDDLSTSVTFSTSPNPNVAIGNPNLTPEEVISYDLAAEWYFAEGSVVSVGIFHKTRKDLHVEQIVSPYEDPVTGYRDLTDPCEGGGIFNPIADINVFGPDLGTGICVGTETKVNDSGETTQKGIEFAVQYDLAGFEEELGWASGFGVLANYTIQEFSGGEAENSATSRASNVFAATTGDDDIEVSAVQGLLNLSENAYNVTVYYEKFGLSARMRYTWREAYRTDDFGSTSSFPWGFPAVQADRGQLNASVNYDVNENLNVGIEAVNITKSDVEQYCVNDGALLCFQGLTDRRITVG
;
A
#
# COMPACT_ATOMS: atom_id res chain seq x y z
N MET A 1 19.74 -20.23 -16.88
CA MET A 1 19.39 -21.24 -17.91
C MET A 1 18.99 -22.54 -17.26
N GLY A 2 17.83 -22.77 -17.00
CA GLY A 2 17.27 -23.97 -16.42
C GLY A 2 16.17 -23.61 -15.41
N HIS A 3 15.13 -22.97 -15.92
CA HIS A 3 13.93 -22.74 -15.12
C HIS A 3 13.43 -24.09 -14.60
N LYS A 4 13.50 -24.28 -13.30
CA LYS A 4 12.76 -25.34 -12.62
C LYS A 4 11.29 -24.93 -12.70
N LEU A 5 10.56 -25.52 -13.65
CA LEU A 5 9.11 -25.48 -13.65
C LEU A 5 8.61 -25.79 -12.26
N SER A 6 7.85 -24.89 -11.67
CA SER A 6 7.26 -25.07 -10.35
C SER A 6 6.38 -26.33 -10.36
N LYS A 7 6.20 -26.94 -9.21
CA LYS A 7 5.37 -28.16 -9.06
C LYS A 7 3.93 -27.94 -9.52
N ILE A 8 3.48 -26.67 -9.59
CA ILE A 8 2.15 -26.26 -10.04
C ILE A 8 2.02 -26.39 -11.57
N THR A 9 3.02 -26.01 -12.33
CA THR A 9 3.02 -26.16 -13.80
C THR A 9 2.90 -27.63 -14.22
N LEU A 10 3.42 -28.56 -13.40
CA LEU A 10 3.30 -29.99 -13.65
C LEU A 10 1.92 -30.55 -13.34
N ALA A 11 1.20 -29.96 -12.36
CA ALA A 11 -0.15 -30.38 -12.00
C ALA A 11 -1.21 -29.95 -13.04
N VAL A 12 -1.05 -28.76 -13.64
CA VAL A 12 -1.96 -28.27 -14.68
C VAL A 12 -1.80 -29.05 -15.99
N LEU A 13 -0.57 -29.49 -16.32
CA LEU A 13 -0.30 -30.30 -17.52
C LEU A 13 -0.77 -31.76 -17.40
N SER A 14 -0.96 -32.29 -16.21
CA SER A 14 -1.41 -33.66 -15.96
C SER A 14 -2.93 -33.83 -15.97
N LEU A 15 -3.72 -32.75 -15.87
CA LEU A 15 -5.19 -32.76 -15.94
C LEU A 15 -5.76 -32.65 -17.37
N GLY A 16 -4.92 -32.36 -18.37
CA GLY A 16 -5.33 -32.12 -19.76
C GLY A 16 -5.61 -33.37 -20.63
N THR A 17 -5.68 -34.59 -20.08
CA THR A 17 -5.91 -35.81 -20.86
C THR A 17 -7.01 -36.72 -20.33
N LEU A 18 -8.23 -36.20 -20.20
CA LEU A 18 -9.43 -37.06 -20.04
C LEU A 18 -10.54 -36.59 -20.97
N GLY A 19 -10.77 -37.44 -21.85
CA GLY A 19 -11.52 -37.61 -23.06
C GLY A 19 -12.90 -36.94 -23.22
N PHE A 20 -13.08 -36.40 -24.39
CA PHE A 20 -14.33 -35.99 -24.99
C PHE A 20 -15.31 -37.15 -25.15
N ALA A 21 -16.57 -36.97 -24.71
CA ALA A 21 -17.71 -37.72 -25.22
C ALA A 21 -18.92 -36.77 -25.30
N GLN A 22 -19.36 -36.56 -26.55
CA GLN A 22 -20.59 -35.85 -26.91
C GLN A 22 -21.82 -36.63 -26.41
N HIS A 23 -22.85 -35.91 -25.97
CA HIS A 23 -24.23 -36.24 -26.40
C HIS A 23 -25.22 -35.08 -26.16
N SER A 24 -26.16 -35.03 -27.09
CA SER A 24 -27.10 -34.03 -27.46
C SER A 24 -28.48 -34.15 -26.77
N LEU A 25 -29.17 -32.98 -26.61
CA LEU A 25 -30.58 -32.68 -26.71
C LEU A 25 -31.62 -33.43 -25.84
N ALA A 26 -32.37 -32.68 -25.04
CA ALA A 26 -33.83 -32.69 -25.02
C ALA A 26 -34.43 -31.64 -24.09
N GLN A 27 -35.07 -30.63 -24.63
CA GLN A 27 -36.49 -30.25 -24.55
C GLN A 27 -37.09 -29.92 -23.16
N GLU A 28 -37.60 -28.68 -23.10
CA GLU A 28 -38.36 -27.99 -22.05
C GLU A 28 -39.60 -28.72 -21.52
N THR A 29 -39.83 -28.49 -20.19
CA THR A 29 -41.21 -28.37 -19.67
C THR A 29 -41.21 -27.38 -18.51
N GLU A 30 -41.95 -26.29 -18.65
CA GLU A 30 -42.19 -25.27 -17.64
C GLU A 30 -42.95 -25.83 -16.44
N THR A 31 -42.50 -25.47 -15.24
CA THR A 31 -43.37 -25.37 -14.04
C THR A 31 -42.83 -24.21 -13.17
N GLU A 32 -43.69 -23.20 -13.03
CA GLU A 32 -43.48 -22.06 -12.14
C GLU A 32 -43.36 -22.48 -10.68
N SER A 33 -42.34 -22.05 -9.98
CA SER A 33 -42.36 -21.43 -8.63
C SER A 33 -40.97 -21.17 -8.08
N GLU A 34 -40.88 -20.05 -7.41
CA GLU A 34 -39.78 -19.54 -6.59
C GLU A 34 -38.78 -18.65 -7.34
N GLN A 35 -38.63 -17.45 -6.78
CA GLN A 35 -37.74 -16.43 -7.23
C GLN A 35 -36.27 -16.90 -7.11
N ASP A 36 -35.85 -17.64 -8.14
CA ASP A 36 -34.42 -17.69 -8.44
C ASP A 36 -34.01 -16.27 -8.82
N VAL A 37 -33.07 -15.72 -8.12
CA VAL A 37 -32.30 -14.57 -8.61
C VAL A 37 -31.66 -15.09 -9.90
N GLU A 38 -32.25 -14.75 -11.03
CA GLU A 38 -31.66 -15.02 -12.33
C GLU A 38 -30.29 -14.41 -12.33
N VAL A 39 -29.24 -15.24 -12.23
CA VAL A 39 -27.92 -14.81 -12.62
C VAL A 39 -27.95 -14.70 -14.13
N ILE A 40 -28.35 -13.53 -14.58
CA ILE A 40 -28.29 -13.14 -15.99
C ILE A 40 -26.81 -13.20 -16.34
N GLU A 41 -26.46 -13.89 -17.39
CA GLU A 41 -25.16 -13.79 -18.03
C GLU A 41 -25.01 -12.33 -18.46
N VAL A 42 -24.29 -11.57 -17.63
CA VAL A 42 -24.15 -10.12 -17.78
C VAL A 42 -23.15 -9.89 -18.90
N SER A 43 -23.59 -9.32 -20.00
CA SER A 43 -22.71 -8.95 -21.11
C SER A 43 -22.82 -7.46 -21.39
N GLY A 44 -21.66 -6.76 -21.28
CA GLY A 44 -21.52 -5.34 -21.54
C GLY A 44 -21.73 -4.45 -20.31
N ILE A 45 -21.32 -3.17 -20.45
CA ILE A 45 -21.30 -2.16 -19.38
C ILE A 45 -22.70 -1.96 -18.76
N ARG A 46 -23.73 -1.86 -19.59
CA ARG A 46 -25.10 -1.56 -19.12
C ARG A 46 -25.72 -2.69 -18.35
N ALA A 47 -25.57 -3.92 -18.85
CA ALA A 47 -26.12 -5.09 -18.21
C ALA A 47 -25.45 -5.30 -16.83
N SER A 48 -24.13 -5.16 -16.74
CA SER A 48 -23.36 -5.19 -15.49
C SER A 48 -23.86 -4.14 -14.47
N LEU A 49 -24.00 -2.90 -14.91
CA LEU A 49 -24.47 -1.80 -14.05
C LEU A 49 -25.93 -2.00 -13.59
N ALA A 50 -26.79 -2.52 -14.44
CA ALA A 50 -28.18 -2.79 -14.08
C ALA A 50 -28.30 -3.97 -13.10
N SER A 51 -27.51 -5.03 -13.30
CA SER A 51 -27.44 -6.18 -12.39
C SER A 51 -26.92 -5.78 -11.01
N ALA A 52 -25.81 -5.07 -10.97
CA ALA A 52 -25.23 -4.55 -9.71
C ALA A 52 -26.23 -3.67 -8.94
N LEU A 53 -26.97 -2.79 -9.63
CA LEU A 53 -28.03 -1.99 -9.01
C LEU A 53 -29.18 -2.83 -8.46
N ASN A 54 -29.60 -3.88 -9.18
CA ASN A 54 -30.64 -4.78 -8.71
C ASN A 54 -30.17 -5.55 -7.47
N GLU A 55 -28.95 -6.08 -7.46
CA GLU A 55 -28.40 -6.75 -6.29
C GLU A 55 -28.36 -5.79 -5.09
N LYS A 56 -27.79 -4.59 -5.25
CA LYS A 56 -27.78 -3.54 -4.22
C LYS A 56 -29.17 -3.24 -3.68
N ARG A 57 -30.18 -3.10 -4.55
CA ARG A 57 -31.53 -2.70 -4.18
C ARG A 57 -32.21 -3.68 -3.23
N PHE A 58 -31.98 -4.98 -3.41
CA PHE A 58 -32.63 -6.03 -2.62
C PHE A 58 -31.89 -6.38 -1.33
N GLN A 59 -30.65 -5.96 -1.15
CA GLN A 59 -29.90 -6.17 0.09
C GLN A 59 -30.52 -5.43 1.28
N ASN A 60 -30.44 -6.04 2.47
CA ASN A 60 -30.86 -5.40 3.72
C ASN A 60 -29.79 -4.50 4.33
N ASN A 61 -28.55 -4.73 3.95
CA ASN A 61 -27.39 -3.95 4.41
C ASN A 61 -27.11 -2.79 3.43
N LEU A 62 -26.30 -1.82 3.87
CA LEU A 62 -25.75 -0.81 2.96
C LEU A 62 -24.55 -1.42 2.24
N VAL A 63 -24.76 -1.80 0.98
CA VAL A 63 -23.75 -2.41 0.13
C VAL A 63 -23.56 -1.63 -1.16
N GLU A 64 -22.38 -1.76 -1.72
CA GLU A 64 -22.06 -1.36 -3.10
C GLU A 64 -21.59 -2.60 -3.86
N VAL A 65 -22.03 -2.75 -5.08
CA VAL A 65 -21.75 -3.91 -5.91
C VAL A 65 -21.15 -3.47 -7.24
N ILE A 66 -20.12 -4.15 -7.68
CA ILE A 66 -19.59 -4.07 -9.05
C ILE A 66 -19.59 -5.49 -9.62
N GLU A 67 -20.20 -5.67 -10.78
CA GLU A 67 -20.15 -6.91 -11.52
C GLU A 67 -19.26 -6.76 -12.75
N ALA A 68 -18.65 -7.83 -13.18
CA ALA A 68 -17.87 -7.85 -14.41
C ALA A 68 -18.78 -7.54 -15.62
N GLU A 69 -18.28 -6.70 -16.55
CA GLU A 69 -19.00 -6.35 -17.79
C GLU A 69 -19.15 -7.55 -18.73
N ASP A 70 -18.22 -8.48 -18.59
CA ASP A 70 -18.14 -9.76 -19.26
C ASP A 70 -17.28 -10.65 -18.38
N ILE A 71 -17.32 -11.94 -18.54
CA ILE A 71 -16.60 -12.85 -17.64
C ILE A 71 -15.10 -12.55 -17.65
N GLY A 72 -14.56 -12.27 -16.46
CA GLY A 72 -13.17 -11.86 -16.28
C GLY A 72 -12.84 -10.45 -16.81
N LYS A 73 -13.84 -9.59 -17.02
CA LYS A 73 -13.66 -8.22 -17.48
C LYS A 73 -14.29 -7.23 -16.50
N LEU A 74 -13.56 -6.92 -15.46
CA LEU A 74 -13.88 -5.80 -14.57
C LEU A 74 -13.54 -4.45 -15.25
N PRO A 75 -14.10 -3.33 -14.75
CA PRO A 75 -13.88 -2.00 -15.32
C PRO A 75 -12.42 -1.59 -15.49
N ASP A 76 -11.53 -2.10 -14.64
CA ASP A 76 -10.10 -1.81 -14.61
C ASP A 76 -9.29 -3.09 -14.36
N GLN A 77 -8.02 -3.07 -14.74
CA GLN A 77 -7.10 -4.22 -14.59
C GLN A 77 -6.66 -4.43 -13.14
N ASN A 78 -6.49 -3.36 -12.38
CA ASN A 78 -6.10 -3.37 -10.98
C ASN A 78 -7.34 -3.32 -10.09
N LEU A 79 -7.45 -4.23 -9.12
CA LEU A 79 -8.63 -4.33 -8.24
C LEU A 79 -8.82 -3.10 -7.33
N ALA A 80 -7.75 -2.46 -6.88
CA ALA A 80 -7.87 -1.21 -6.10
C ALA A 80 -8.49 -0.10 -6.97
N GLU A 81 -8.12 0.00 -8.24
CA GLU A 81 -8.71 0.96 -9.17
C GLU A 81 -10.17 0.63 -9.54
N VAL A 82 -10.53 -0.66 -9.55
CA VAL A 82 -11.94 -1.07 -9.65
C VAL A 82 -12.73 -0.56 -8.45
N LEU A 83 -12.21 -0.75 -7.24
CA LEU A 83 -12.84 -0.31 -5.98
C LEU A 83 -12.99 1.20 -5.90
N GLU A 84 -12.08 1.98 -6.50
CA GLU A 84 -12.16 3.44 -6.54
C GLU A 84 -13.42 3.97 -7.24
N ASN A 85 -14.11 3.15 -8.06
CA ASN A 85 -15.40 3.50 -8.64
C ASN A 85 -16.54 3.56 -7.61
N ILE A 86 -16.35 3.00 -6.43
CA ILE A 86 -17.34 2.96 -5.34
C ILE A 86 -17.25 4.25 -4.52
N THR A 87 -18.42 4.82 -4.19
CA THR A 87 -18.54 6.01 -3.35
C THR A 87 -17.89 5.77 -1.99
N GLY A 88 -17.13 6.75 -1.48
CA GLY A 88 -16.46 6.66 -0.18
C GLY A 88 -15.19 5.81 -0.17
N ILE A 89 -14.74 5.31 -1.31
CA ILE A 89 -13.47 4.62 -1.44
C ILE A 89 -12.41 5.55 -2.01
N GLN A 90 -11.25 5.53 -1.41
CA GLN A 90 -10.02 6.20 -1.85
C GLN A 90 -8.91 5.16 -1.92
N ILE A 91 -7.95 5.34 -2.83
CA ILE A 91 -6.82 4.42 -2.96
C ILE A 91 -5.50 5.15 -2.82
N THR A 92 -4.51 4.43 -2.31
CA THR A 92 -3.11 4.83 -2.38
C THR A 92 -2.45 4.19 -3.58
N ARG A 93 -1.39 4.79 -4.09
CA ARG A 93 -0.67 4.29 -5.26
C ARG A 93 0.84 4.31 -5.00
N GLU A 94 1.52 3.24 -5.40
CA GLU A 94 2.97 3.18 -5.48
C GLU A 94 3.38 3.21 -6.95
N ALA A 95 4.27 4.12 -7.32
CA ALA A 95 4.71 4.32 -8.71
C ALA A 95 3.56 4.40 -9.74
N GLY A 96 2.37 4.84 -9.33
CA GLY A 96 1.19 4.96 -10.20
C GLY A 96 0.30 3.71 -10.28
N VAL A 97 0.61 2.63 -9.56
CA VAL A 97 -0.24 1.44 -9.40
C VAL A 97 -1.03 1.55 -8.11
N GLY A 98 -2.33 1.24 -8.14
CA GLY A 98 -3.17 1.20 -6.95
C GLY A 98 -2.79 0.01 -6.05
N THR A 99 -2.43 0.28 -4.81
CA THR A 99 -1.96 -0.73 -3.83
C THR A 99 -2.88 -0.80 -2.62
N GLY A 100 -3.14 0.30 -1.95
CA GLY A 100 -3.96 0.34 -0.75
C GLY A 100 -5.37 0.87 -1.01
N VAL A 101 -6.33 0.35 -0.26
CA VAL A 101 -7.75 0.75 -0.33
C VAL A 101 -8.21 1.26 1.02
N GLN A 102 -8.80 2.44 1.02
CA GLN A 102 -9.41 3.04 2.19
C GLN A 102 -10.91 3.21 1.96
N ILE A 103 -11.72 2.71 2.87
CA ILE A 103 -13.16 2.94 2.88
C ILE A 103 -13.47 4.01 3.91
N ARG A 104 -13.98 5.16 3.43
CA ARG A 104 -14.25 6.32 4.29
C ARG A 104 -13.00 6.71 5.11
N GLY A 105 -11.84 6.78 4.43
CA GLY A 105 -10.57 7.23 5.00
C GLY A 105 -9.93 6.31 6.05
N THR A 106 -10.34 5.06 6.17
CA THR A 106 -9.66 4.05 6.99
C THR A 106 -9.27 2.84 6.16
N ASP A 107 -8.09 2.32 6.41
CA ASP A 107 -7.56 1.07 5.87
C ASP A 107 -8.00 -0.17 6.68
N ALA A 108 -8.69 0.06 7.80
CA ALA A 108 -9.25 -1.00 8.63
C ALA A 108 -10.43 -1.70 7.93
N ASN A 109 -10.14 -2.29 6.79
CA ASN A 109 -11.05 -3.05 5.95
C ASN A 109 -10.81 -4.54 6.16
N ARG A 110 -11.79 -5.34 5.81
CA ARG A 110 -11.66 -6.78 5.72
C ARG A 110 -11.83 -7.21 4.27
N THR A 111 -10.87 -7.93 3.72
CA THR A 111 -10.98 -8.50 2.38
C THR A 111 -11.30 -9.98 2.46
N GLU A 112 -12.32 -10.39 1.72
CA GLU A 112 -12.78 -11.77 1.63
C GLU A 112 -12.80 -12.21 0.16
N ILE A 113 -12.63 -13.51 -0.08
CA ILE A 113 -12.92 -14.14 -1.38
C ILE A 113 -14.01 -15.18 -1.15
N ASN A 114 -15.16 -14.99 -1.79
CA ASN A 114 -16.35 -15.83 -1.62
C ASN A 114 -16.79 -15.96 -0.13
N GLY A 115 -16.61 -14.91 0.67
CA GLY A 115 -16.95 -14.89 2.10
C GLY A 115 -15.91 -15.53 3.03
N VAL A 116 -14.76 -15.92 2.50
CA VAL A 116 -13.61 -16.40 3.28
C VAL A 116 -12.63 -15.25 3.51
N SER A 117 -12.22 -15.07 4.75
CA SER A 117 -11.18 -14.13 5.13
C SER A 117 -9.87 -14.44 4.43
N THR A 118 -9.20 -13.40 3.97
CA THR A 118 -7.88 -13.51 3.35
C THR A 118 -6.79 -12.92 4.23
N VAL A 119 -5.55 -13.33 4.02
CA VAL A 119 -4.36 -12.76 4.63
C VAL A 119 -3.46 -12.13 3.56
N GLY A 120 -2.80 -11.03 3.88
CA GLY A 120 -1.90 -10.31 2.98
C GLY A 120 -0.44 -10.68 3.15
N SER A 121 0.42 -10.00 2.40
CA SER A 121 1.88 -10.22 2.38
C SER A 121 2.61 -9.60 3.58
N GLY A 122 2.03 -8.57 4.20
CA GLY A 122 2.59 -7.84 5.32
C GLY A 122 2.00 -8.23 6.67
N THR A 123 2.30 -7.46 7.69
CA THR A 123 1.82 -7.66 9.08
C THR A 123 0.44 -7.07 9.33
N GLY A 124 -0.11 -6.32 8.38
CA GLY A 124 -1.44 -5.71 8.45
C GLY A 124 -2.59 -6.72 8.33
N ARG A 125 -3.80 -6.29 8.65
CA ARG A 125 -4.99 -7.15 8.74
C ARG A 125 -6.05 -6.90 7.68
N SER A 126 -5.76 -6.10 6.67
CA SER A 126 -6.71 -5.75 5.60
C SER A 126 -7.03 -6.92 4.65
N GLY A 127 -6.24 -7.97 4.68
CA GLY A 127 -6.37 -9.15 3.83
C GLY A 127 -5.40 -9.13 2.65
N ILE A 128 -5.70 -9.92 1.62
CA ILE A 128 -4.85 -10.07 0.43
C ILE A 128 -4.58 -8.73 -0.24
N ASP A 129 -3.36 -8.54 -0.71
CA ASP A 129 -2.96 -7.34 -1.44
C ASP A 129 -3.63 -7.32 -2.84
N PHE A 130 -4.23 -6.19 -3.18
CA PHE A 130 -5.01 -6.07 -4.42
C PHE A 130 -4.15 -6.13 -5.69
N GLU A 131 -2.85 -5.88 -5.57
CA GLU A 131 -1.90 -6.04 -6.66
C GLU A 131 -1.55 -7.50 -6.94
N ASP A 132 -1.74 -8.41 -5.97
CA ASP A 132 -1.45 -9.83 -6.09
C ASP A 132 -2.55 -10.59 -6.84
N VAL A 133 -3.75 -10.02 -6.94
CA VAL A 133 -4.92 -10.68 -7.52
C VAL A 133 -5.32 -10.05 -8.84
N SER A 134 -5.28 -10.83 -9.91
CA SER A 134 -5.74 -10.36 -11.21
C SER A 134 -7.25 -10.12 -11.26
N ALA A 135 -7.66 -8.96 -11.72
CA ALA A 135 -9.06 -8.66 -11.97
C ALA A 135 -9.73 -9.65 -12.95
N SER A 136 -8.94 -10.33 -13.80
CA SER A 136 -9.45 -11.27 -14.82
C SER A 136 -10.05 -12.57 -14.26
N ILE A 137 -9.77 -12.92 -13.00
CA ILE A 137 -10.30 -14.13 -12.35
C ILE A 137 -11.51 -13.83 -11.43
N ILE A 138 -11.87 -12.57 -11.29
CA ILE A 138 -12.96 -12.08 -10.42
C ILE A 138 -14.20 -11.79 -11.27
N ALA A 139 -15.33 -12.32 -10.84
CA ALA A 139 -16.64 -12.12 -11.50
C ALA A 139 -17.36 -10.86 -11.01
N GLY A 140 -17.06 -10.42 -9.80
CA GLY A 140 -17.64 -9.23 -9.20
C GLY A 140 -17.09 -8.97 -7.82
N LEU A 141 -17.46 -7.85 -7.25
CA LEU A 141 -17.10 -7.50 -5.88
C LEU A 141 -18.25 -6.80 -5.18
N GLU A 142 -18.30 -6.99 -3.88
CA GLU A 142 -19.27 -6.37 -2.99
C GLU A 142 -18.55 -5.67 -1.85
N VAL A 143 -18.93 -4.44 -1.57
CA VAL A 143 -18.43 -3.67 -0.42
C VAL A 143 -19.56 -3.41 0.54
N THR A 144 -19.52 -4.06 1.70
CA THR A 144 -20.49 -3.88 2.78
C THR A 144 -20.03 -2.78 3.71
N LYS A 145 -20.75 -1.66 3.74
CA LYS A 145 -20.44 -0.50 4.60
C LYS A 145 -21.16 -0.54 5.94
N SER A 146 -22.29 -1.24 6.03
CA SER A 146 -23.07 -1.42 7.25
C SER A 146 -23.26 -2.92 7.52
N PRO A 147 -22.43 -3.51 8.40
CA PRO A 147 -22.45 -4.94 8.66
C PRO A 147 -23.71 -5.38 9.43
N ASP A 148 -24.08 -6.63 9.28
CA ASP A 148 -25.06 -7.33 10.12
C ASP A 148 -24.37 -8.23 11.15
N ALA A 149 -25.13 -8.91 12.04
CA ALA A 149 -24.52 -9.73 13.07
C ALA A 149 -23.79 -10.97 12.50
N LYS A 150 -24.12 -11.39 11.29
CA LYS A 150 -23.48 -12.50 10.58
C LYS A 150 -22.09 -12.10 10.00
N THR A 151 -21.91 -10.83 9.67
CA THR A 151 -20.65 -10.30 9.13
C THR A 151 -19.51 -10.45 10.14
N ILE A 152 -18.37 -10.96 9.68
CA ILE A 152 -17.18 -11.13 10.51
C ILE A 152 -16.71 -9.75 11.02
N GLU A 153 -16.26 -9.70 12.26
CA GLU A 153 -15.73 -8.49 12.89
C GLU A 153 -14.38 -8.07 12.30
N GLY A 154 -13.99 -6.81 12.53
CA GLY A 154 -12.73 -6.24 12.06
C GLY A 154 -12.86 -5.41 10.78
N SER A 155 -14.09 -5.05 10.41
CA SER A 155 -14.40 -4.30 9.18
C SER A 155 -14.89 -2.88 9.47
N VAL A 156 -14.11 -2.11 10.21
CA VAL A 156 -14.47 -0.74 10.62
C VAL A 156 -14.71 0.19 9.43
N GLY A 157 -13.91 0.07 8.37
CA GLY A 157 -14.15 0.74 7.09
C GLY A 157 -15.32 0.09 6.35
N GLY A 158 -15.20 -1.19 6.10
CA GLY A 158 -16.14 -2.05 5.42
C GLY A 158 -15.53 -3.42 5.09
N THR A 159 -16.37 -4.35 4.67
CA THR A 159 -15.93 -5.65 4.15
C THR A 159 -15.94 -5.63 2.64
N ILE A 160 -14.83 -5.98 2.01
CA ILE A 160 -14.66 -6.14 0.56
C ILE A 160 -14.72 -7.63 0.27
N ASN A 161 -15.73 -8.10 -0.44
CA ASN A 161 -15.87 -9.50 -0.83
C ASN A 161 -15.68 -9.65 -2.34
N LEU A 162 -14.60 -10.28 -2.75
CA LEU A 162 -14.31 -10.63 -4.14
C LEU A 162 -15.06 -11.92 -4.49
N LYS A 163 -15.90 -11.86 -5.53
CA LYS A 163 -16.72 -12.99 -5.96
C LYS A 163 -16.08 -13.67 -7.17
N THR A 164 -15.93 -14.98 -7.12
CA THR A 164 -15.52 -15.80 -8.27
C THR A 164 -16.76 -16.41 -8.94
N ILE A 165 -16.58 -16.92 -10.18
CA ILE A 165 -17.67 -17.52 -10.94
C ILE A 165 -18.15 -18.81 -10.24
N ARG A 166 -19.47 -18.95 -10.07
CA ARG A 166 -20.09 -20.11 -9.46
C ARG A 166 -20.52 -21.12 -10.54
N PRO A 167 -19.99 -22.37 -10.50
CA PRO A 167 -20.22 -23.33 -11.57
C PRO A 167 -21.70 -23.69 -11.83
N LEU A 168 -22.47 -23.92 -10.77
CA LEU A 168 -23.88 -24.31 -10.93
C LEU A 168 -24.81 -23.18 -11.37
N GLN A 169 -24.32 -21.93 -11.36
CA GLN A 169 -25.04 -20.76 -11.82
C GLN A 169 -24.85 -20.50 -13.33
N LEU A 170 -23.91 -21.20 -13.98
CA LEU A 170 -23.68 -21.05 -15.41
C LEU A 170 -24.92 -21.54 -16.19
N THR A 171 -25.40 -20.70 -17.07
CA THR A 171 -26.52 -21.04 -17.96
C THR A 171 -26.08 -21.81 -19.19
N GLU A 172 -24.84 -21.65 -19.61
CA GLU A 172 -24.20 -22.34 -20.72
C GLU A 172 -22.71 -22.61 -20.43
N GLN A 173 -22.07 -23.44 -21.26
CA GLN A 173 -20.65 -23.70 -21.16
C GLN A 173 -19.86 -22.42 -21.43
N LEU A 174 -18.98 -22.09 -20.48
CA LEU A 174 -18.11 -20.96 -20.54
C LEU A 174 -16.74 -21.34 -21.07
N LEU A 175 -16.26 -20.63 -22.11
CA LEU A 175 -14.89 -20.70 -22.59
C LEU A 175 -14.44 -19.31 -23.01
N SER A 176 -13.56 -18.70 -22.22
CA SER A 176 -13.00 -17.38 -22.49
C SER A 176 -11.48 -17.45 -22.51
N PHE A 177 -10.86 -16.72 -23.43
CA PHE A 177 -9.42 -16.57 -23.50
C PHE A 177 -9.07 -15.16 -23.94
N ARG A 178 -8.15 -14.52 -23.22
CA ARG A 178 -7.69 -13.15 -23.48
C ARG A 178 -6.18 -13.10 -23.64
N VAL A 179 -5.74 -12.30 -24.59
CA VAL A 179 -4.32 -11.98 -24.84
C VAL A 179 -4.19 -10.48 -24.93
N GLN A 180 -3.29 -9.91 -24.12
CA GLN A 180 -3.06 -8.47 -24.09
C GLN A 180 -1.55 -8.19 -24.04
N GLY A 181 -1.17 -6.99 -24.45
CA GLY A 181 0.19 -6.46 -24.28
C GLY A 181 0.13 -5.06 -23.71
N GLU A 182 0.90 -4.81 -22.67
CA GLU A 182 1.01 -3.51 -22.00
C GLU A 182 2.35 -2.85 -22.32
N ASN A 183 2.35 -1.52 -22.45
CA ASN A 183 3.55 -0.71 -22.62
C ASN A 183 3.49 0.49 -21.69
N SER A 184 4.57 0.70 -20.97
CA SER A 184 4.83 1.82 -20.08
C SER A 184 5.63 2.91 -20.79
N SER A 185 5.41 4.17 -20.46
CA SER A 185 5.99 5.32 -21.20
C SER A 185 7.35 5.77 -20.67
N LEU A 186 7.71 5.43 -19.43
CA LEU A 186 8.96 5.84 -18.76
C LEU A 186 9.98 4.71 -18.61
N THR A 187 9.57 3.45 -18.82
CA THR A 187 10.51 2.32 -18.76
C THR A 187 11.59 2.42 -19.82
N THR A 188 12.79 2.00 -19.48
CA THR A 188 13.91 1.85 -20.43
C THR A 188 13.73 0.62 -21.31
N ASP A 189 12.93 -0.35 -20.90
CA ASP A 189 12.61 -1.53 -21.67
C ASP A 189 11.53 -1.25 -22.71
N SER A 190 11.83 -1.56 -23.96
CA SER A 190 11.00 -1.22 -25.12
C SER A 190 10.01 -2.31 -25.52
N GLY A 191 9.72 -3.28 -24.65
CA GLY A 191 8.85 -4.42 -24.90
C GLY A 191 7.38 -4.12 -24.70
N LEU A 192 6.51 -5.02 -25.23
CA LEU A 192 5.13 -5.17 -24.80
C LEU A 192 5.12 -6.25 -23.72
N GLN A 193 4.70 -5.92 -22.53
CA GLN A 193 4.57 -6.86 -21.43
C GLN A 193 3.32 -7.73 -21.63
N PRO A 194 3.46 -9.07 -21.69
CA PRO A 194 2.36 -9.95 -22.05
C PRO A 194 1.40 -10.18 -20.90
N ARG A 195 0.12 -10.27 -21.23
CA ARG A 195 -0.93 -10.68 -20.30
C ARG A 195 -1.79 -11.75 -20.96
N PHE A 196 -2.03 -12.83 -20.24
CA PHE A 196 -2.88 -13.94 -20.67
C PHE A 196 -3.88 -14.28 -19.59
N SER A 197 -5.12 -14.51 -19.96
CA SER A 197 -6.08 -15.11 -19.04
C SER A 197 -7.01 -16.05 -19.78
N GLY A 198 -7.52 -17.03 -19.06
CA GLY A 198 -8.46 -17.99 -19.62
C GLY A 198 -9.34 -18.59 -18.54
N THR A 199 -10.60 -18.80 -18.90
CA THR A 199 -11.60 -19.40 -18.01
C THR A 199 -12.35 -20.48 -18.77
N TYR A 200 -12.49 -21.63 -18.12
CA TYR A 200 -13.38 -22.71 -18.54
C TYR A 200 -14.37 -23.00 -17.44
N GLY A 201 -15.65 -23.07 -17.77
CA GLY A 201 -16.72 -23.45 -16.85
C GLY A 201 -17.77 -24.32 -17.55
N ASP A 202 -18.30 -25.28 -16.81
CA ASP A 202 -19.37 -26.12 -17.27
C ASP A 202 -20.13 -26.73 -16.10
N ASN A 203 -21.41 -27.04 -16.34
CA ASN A 203 -22.17 -27.83 -15.40
C ASN A 203 -22.96 -28.94 -16.14
N TRP A 204 -23.27 -30.00 -15.43
CA TRP A 204 -24.00 -31.16 -15.97
C TRP A 204 -24.79 -31.85 -14.88
N GLU A 205 -25.85 -32.50 -15.28
CA GLU A 205 -26.71 -33.28 -14.42
C GLU A 205 -26.67 -34.78 -14.78
N ASN A 206 -26.68 -35.63 -13.74
CA ASN A 206 -26.78 -37.08 -13.89
C ASN A 206 -27.56 -37.71 -12.74
N ASP A 207 -27.61 -39.03 -12.65
CA ASP A 207 -28.31 -39.76 -11.59
C ASP A 207 -27.82 -39.49 -10.15
N HIS A 208 -26.73 -38.80 -10.01
CA HIS A 208 -26.11 -38.40 -8.72
C HIS A 208 -26.24 -36.91 -8.41
N GLY A 209 -27.04 -36.18 -9.20
CA GLY A 209 -27.32 -34.77 -9.03
C GLY A 209 -26.61 -33.87 -10.06
N LYS A 210 -26.57 -32.58 -9.77
CA LYS A 210 -25.93 -31.55 -10.58
C LYS A 210 -24.48 -31.36 -10.13
N PHE A 211 -23.59 -31.24 -11.09
CA PHE A 211 -22.19 -30.99 -10.88
C PHE A 211 -21.77 -29.78 -11.68
N GLY A 212 -20.89 -28.96 -11.13
CA GLY A 212 -20.32 -27.83 -11.85
C GLY A 212 -18.85 -27.69 -11.56
N VAL A 213 -18.10 -27.20 -12.55
CA VAL A 213 -16.69 -26.88 -12.41
C VAL A 213 -16.38 -25.57 -13.13
N VAL A 214 -15.57 -24.72 -12.49
CA VAL A 214 -14.95 -23.55 -13.14
C VAL A 214 -13.46 -23.57 -12.82
N ILE A 215 -12.66 -23.32 -13.84
CA ILE A 215 -11.22 -23.17 -13.73
C ILE A 215 -10.83 -21.89 -14.46
N SER A 216 -10.18 -20.98 -13.76
CA SER A 216 -9.64 -19.74 -14.31
C SER A 216 -8.15 -19.65 -14.02
N GLY A 217 -7.40 -19.11 -14.97
CA GLY A 217 -6.00 -18.83 -14.77
C GLY A 217 -5.58 -17.55 -15.46
N SER A 218 -4.62 -16.85 -14.90
CA SER A 218 -4.01 -15.67 -15.51
C SER A 218 -2.50 -15.64 -15.30
N TYR A 219 -1.83 -15.04 -16.26
CA TYR A 219 -0.42 -14.67 -16.23
C TYR A 219 -0.30 -13.23 -16.71
N ALA A 220 0.42 -12.42 -15.99
CA ALA A 220 0.66 -11.03 -16.37
C ALA A 220 2.08 -10.62 -16.01
N GLU A 221 2.73 -9.94 -16.94
CA GLU A 221 3.92 -9.14 -16.69
C GLU A 221 3.57 -7.67 -16.78
N GLN A 222 4.20 -6.83 -15.96
CA GLN A 222 3.98 -5.40 -15.95
C GLN A 222 5.23 -4.67 -15.49
N ASP A 223 5.66 -3.66 -16.25
CA ASP A 223 6.73 -2.75 -15.86
C ASP A 223 6.13 -1.44 -15.40
N VAL A 224 6.61 -0.96 -14.26
CA VAL A 224 6.18 0.29 -13.65
C VAL A 224 7.39 1.11 -13.28
N THR A 225 7.45 2.32 -13.82
CA THR A 225 8.56 3.23 -13.59
C THR A 225 8.07 4.56 -13.01
N ALA A 226 8.77 5.07 -12.03
CA ALA A 226 8.57 6.40 -11.49
C ALA A 226 9.92 7.11 -11.27
N PHE A 227 9.96 8.40 -11.58
CA PHE A 227 11.07 9.26 -11.20
C PHE A 227 10.69 10.05 -9.95
N ARG A 228 11.58 10.04 -8.96
CA ARG A 228 11.31 10.63 -7.66
C ARG A 228 12.40 11.63 -7.26
N PRO A 229 12.39 12.84 -7.86
CA PRO A 229 13.27 13.90 -7.43
C PRO A 229 12.86 14.41 -6.03
N ARG A 230 13.87 14.78 -5.26
CA ARG A 230 13.71 15.26 -3.89
C ARG A 230 14.76 16.32 -3.55
N ALA A 231 14.36 17.34 -2.80
CA ALA A 231 15.25 18.35 -2.25
C ALA A 231 14.93 18.61 -0.79
N ASP A 232 15.82 18.26 0.11
CA ASP A 232 15.65 18.48 1.54
C ASP A 232 16.33 19.79 1.97
N ARG A 233 15.71 20.48 2.90
CA ARG A 233 16.21 21.71 3.48
C ARG A 233 17.00 21.45 4.73
N ASP A 234 18.02 22.26 4.98
CA ASP A 234 18.86 22.17 6.17
C ASP A 234 18.37 23.10 7.30
N ASN A 235 19.11 23.11 8.36
CA ASN A 235 18.92 24.04 9.47
C ASN A 235 18.87 25.49 8.97
N LEU A 236 18.06 26.28 9.66
CA LEU A 236 17.90 27.70 9.39
C LEU A 236 19.24 28.45 9.43
N ILE A 237 19.50 29.29 8.42
CA ILE A 237 20.54 30.31 8.48
C ILE A 237 19.90 31.63 8.89
N ALA A 238 20.20 32.04 10.13
CA ALA A 238 19.69 33.28 10.68
C ALA A 238 20.44 34.48 10.10
N SER A 239 19.73 35.58 9.88
CA SER A 239 20.28 36.85 9.36
C SER A 239 21.36 37.46 10.23
N ASP A 240 21.41 37.09 11.49
CA ASP A 240 22.40 37.55 12.48
C ASP A 240 23.44 36.49 12.85
N SER A 241 23.44 35.31 12.21
CA SER A 241 24.37 34.21 12.48
C SER A 241 25.85 34.56 12.29
N GLY A 242 26.17 35.57 11.48
CA GLY A 242 27.51 36.00 11.17
C GLY A 242 28.28 35.08 10.22
N VAL A 243 27.65 34.02 9.67
CA VAL A 243 28.25 33.18 8.63
C VAL A 243 28.33 33.94 7.30
N ALA A 244 29.22 33.51 6.39
CA ALA A 244 29.43 34.21 5.13
C ALA A 244 28.21 34.20 4.19
N SER A 245 27.38 33.19 4.26
CA SER A 245 26.15 33.05 3.47
C SER A 245 24.95 33.82 4.04
N ALA A 246 25.03 34.35 5.28
CA ALA A 246 23.94 35.06 5.93
C ALA A 246 23.40 36.22 5.07
N GLN A 247 22.09 36.33 4.95
CA GLN A 247 21.40 37.37 4.22
C GLN A 247 20.80 38.40 5.18
N SER A 248 20.09 39.41 4.65
CA SER A 248 19.32 40.34 5.49
C SER A 248 18.00 39.76 5.99
N PHE A 249 17.75 38.49 5.76
CA PHE A 249 16.61 37.70 6.16
C PHE A 249 17.04 36.27 6.48
N ASP A 250 16.27 35.58 7.28
CA ASP A 250 16.47 34.19 7.62
C ASP A 250 16.02 33.30 6.45
N PHE A 251 16.73 32.22 6.20
CA PHE A 251 16.36 31.33 5.10
C PHE A 251 16.73 29.86 5.37
N LEU A 252 16.04 28.97 4.64
CA LEU A 252 16.32 27.54 4.61
C LEU A 252 17.26 27.22 3.43
N PRO A 253 18.48 26.80 3.69
CA PRO A 253 19.40 26.30 2.66
C PRO A 253 19.08 24.86 2.29
N ILE A 254 19.87 24.27 1.39
CA ILE A 254 19.72 22.86 0.96
C ILE A 254 20.54 21.94 1.86
N GLN A 255 19.97 20.81 2.27
CA GLN A 255 20.67 19.75 2.98
C GLN A 255 21.26 18.71 2.03
N PHE A 256 20.44 18.20 1.10
CA PHE A 256 20.87 17.28 0.06
C PHE A 256 19.82 17.25 -1.07
N PHE A 257 20.21 16.66 -2.19
CA PHE A 257 19.31 16.34 -3.29
C PHE A 257 19.35 14.85 -3.57
N VAL A 258 18.22 14.33 -4.02
CA VAL A 258 18.08 12.94 -4.46
C VAL A 258 17.35 12.91 -5.80
N GLN A 259 17.76 11.99 -6.64
CA GLN A 259 17.16 11.65 -7.92
C GLN A 259 17.02 10.13 -7.93
N ASP A 260 15.83 9.65 -7.56
CA ASP A 260 15.50 8.21 -7.58
C ASP A 260 14.84 7.84 -8.91
N TYR A 261 15.30 6.76 -9.49
CA TYR A 261 14.64 6.02 -10.56
C TYR A 261 14.15 4.72 -9.96
N ASP A 262 12.83 4.62 -9.76
CA ASP A 262 12.21 3.38 -9.31
C ASP A 262 11.70 2.61 -10.52
N ASN A 263 12.16 1.40 -10.69
CA ASN A 263 11.68 0.46 -11.69
C ASN A 263 11.24 -0.82 -11.00
N PHE A 264 9.98 -1.20 -11.23
CA PHE A 264 9.39 -2.41 -10.68
C PHE A 264 8.89 -3.28 -11.82
N GLU A 265 9.30 -4.53 -11.82
CA GLU A 265 8.81 -5.57 -12.73
C GLU A 265 7.93 -6.52 -11.93
N TYR A 266 6.67 -6.61 -12.32
CA TYR A 266 5.70 -7.52 -11.71
C TYR A 266 5.50 -8.73 -12.61
N GLU A 267 5.64 -9.92 -12.05
CA GLU A 267 5.16 -11.16 -12.64
C GLU A 267 4.07 -11.74 -11.72
N THR A 268 2.86 -11.88 -12.25
CA THR A 268 1.70 -12.35 -11.47
C THR A 268 1.10 -13.58 -12.12
N LYS A 269 0.94 -14.66 -11.34
CA LYS A 269 0.30 -15.91 -11.74
C LYS A 269 -0.85 -16.21 -10.80
N ASN A 270 -2.05 -16.30 -11.35
CA ASN A 270 -3.23 -16.63 -10.56
C ASN A 270 -3.92 -17.87 -11.07
N PHE A 271 -4.47 -18.64 -10.16
CA PHE A 271 -5.30 -19.80 -10.44
C PHE A 271 -6.53 -19.80 -9.51
N VAL A 272 -7.71 -19.98 -10.09
CA VAL A 272 -8.96 -20.19 -9.36
C VAL A 272 -9.60 -21.46 -9.85
N GLY A 273 -9.95 -22.34 -8.93
CA GLY A 273 -10.71 -23.54 -9.18
C GLY A 273 -11.94 -23.57 -8.28
N SER A 274 -13.12 -23.77 -8.85
CA SER A 274 -14.37 -23.94 -8.12
C SER A 274 -15.07 -25.20 -8.57
N PHE A 275 -15.50 -26.01 -7.61
CA PHE A 275 -16.28 -27.22 -7.83
C PHE A 275 -17.52 -27.20 -6.95
N GLU A 276 -18.68 -27.45 -7.54
CA GLU A 276 -19.94 -27.57 -6.81
C GLU A 276 -20.63 -28.88 -7.15
N TRP A 277 -21.29 -29.47 -6.16
CA TRP A 277 -22.10 -30.66 -6.31
C TRP A 277 -23.40 -30.52 -5.54
N ALA A 278 -24.53 -30.59 -6.26
CA ALA A 278 -25.88 -30.62 -5.71
C ALA A 278 -26.47 -32.01 -5.95
N PRO A 279 -26.40 -32.93 -4.94
CA PRO A 279 -26.98 -34.29 -5.06
C PRO A 279 -28.50 -34.27 -5.18
N ASN A 280 -29.15 -33.20 -4.76
CA ASN A 280 -30.57 -32.90 -4.89
C ASN A 280 -30.77 -31.38 -4.77
N ASP A 281 -31.99 -30.89 -4.93
CA ASP A 281 -32.32 -29.46 -4.91
C ASP A 281 -32.13 -28.82 -3.51
N ASP A 282 -32.11 -29.63 -2.46
CA ASP A 282 -31.98 -29.15 -1.06
C ASP A 282 -30.56 -29.14 -0.55
N THR A 283 -29.58 -29.71 -1.24
CA THR A 283 -28.23 -29.90 -0.72
C THR A 283 -27.19 -29.50 -1.76
N ARG A 284 -26.24 -28.68 -1.34
CA ARG A 284 -25.09 -28.25 -2.15
C ARG A 284 -23.80 -28.43 -1.38
N PHE A 285 -22.79 -28.97 -2.02
CA PHE A 285 -21.42 -28.99 -1.53
C PHE A 285 -20.56 -28.16 -2.48
N PHE A 286 -19.56 -27.46 -1.93
CA PHE A 286 -18.66 -26.65 -2.71
C PHE A 286 -17.23 -26.81 -2.22
N PHE A 287 -16.30 -26.66 -3.16
CA PHE A 287 -14.87 -26.53 -2.92
C PHE A 287 -14.33 -25.42 -3.79
N ASP A 288 -13.63 -24.47 -3.17
CA ASP A 288 -12.95 -23.37 -3.85
C ASP A 288 -11.46 -23.43 -3.52
N ALA A 289 -10.61 -23.14 -4.50
CA ALA A 289 -9.18 -22.96 -4.37
C ALA A 289 -8.73 -21.72 -5.13
N VAL A 290 -8.05 -20.82 -4.47
CA VAL A 290 -7.42 -19.64 -5.07
C VAL A 290 -5.94 -19.69 -4.74
N ILE A 291 -5.09 -19.59 -5.75
CA ILE A 291 -3.63 -19.62 -5.61
C ILE A 291 -3.08 -18.46 -6.42
N ASN A 292 -2.33 -17.61 -5.75
CA ASN A 292 -1.65 -16.48 -6.35
C ASN A 292 -0.16 -16.60 -6.08
N ASP A 293 0.64 -16.31 -7.09
CA ASP A 293 2.10 -16.27 -7.04
C ASP A 293 2.48 -14.95 -7.70
N GLN A 294 3.07 -14.05 -6.93
CA GLN A 294 3.54 -12.75 -7.41
C GLN A 294 5.03 -12.59 -7.12
N GLU A 295 5.75 -12.16 -8.11
CA GLU A 295 7.11 -11.66 -7.99
C GLU A 295 7.14 -10.19 -8.41
N ARG A 296 7.60 -9.32 -7.51
CA ARG A 296 7.89 -7.91 -7.77
C ARG A 296 9.40 -7.73 -7.67
N LEU A 297 10.07 -7.65 -8.79
CA LEU A 297 11.48 -7.30 -8.85
C LEU A 297 11.62 -5.77 -8.78
N GLN A 298 12.57 -5.30 -8.01
CA GLN A 298 12.95 -3.89 -8.02
C GLN A 298 14.35 -3.74 -8.62
N GLU A 299 14.45 -2.94 -9.65
CA GLU A 299 15.69 -2.56 -10.34
C GLU A 299 15.84 -1.04 -10.31
N SER A 300 16.05 -0.50 -9.12
CA SER A 300 16.04 0.94 -8.87
C SER A 300 17.46 1.50 -8.77
N SER A 301 17.61 2.76 -9.07
CA SER A 301 18.86 3.48 -8.89
C SER A 301 18.63 4.84 -8.23
N ARG A 302 19.61 5.26 -7.45
CA ARG A 302 19.60 6.55 -6.77
C ARG A 302 20.86 7.33 -7.06
N VAL A 303 20.68 8.60 -7.41
CA VAL A 303 21.74 9.60 -7.46
C VAL A 303 21.50 10.60 -6.34
N GLN A 304 22.48 10.79 -5.47
CA GLN A 304 22.37 11.70 -4.34
C GLN A 304 23.53 12.70 -4.31
N ALA A 305 23.21 13.99 -4.26
CA ALA A 305 24.18 15.04 -3.87
C ALA A 305 24.14 15.13 -2.34
N SER A 306 25.11 14.50 -1.70
CA SER A 306 25.27 14.41 -0.24
C SER A 306 26.33 15.41 0.24
N GLY A 307 26.38 15.67 1.55
CA GLY A 307 27.37 16.60 2.14
C GLY A 307 27.19 18.07 1.73
N VAL A 308 26.13 18.41 1.01
CA VAL A 308 25.85 19.78 0.56
C VAL A 308 25.74 20.76 1.72
N SER A 309 25.17 20.32 2.83
CA SER A 309 24.99 21.10 4.06
C SER A 309 26.30 21.65 4.64
N ALA A 310 27.43 20.97 4.42
CA ALA A 310 28.75 21.43 4.88
C ALA A 310 29.14 22.81 4.34
N LEU A 311 28.61 23.17 3.17
CA LEU A 311 28.88 24.46 2.55
C LEU A 311 27.81 25.54 2.79
N ASN A 312 26.78 25.28 3.55
CA ASN A 312 25.67 26.21 3.76
C ASN A 312 26.11 27.50 4.44
N ASP A 313 27.15 27.48 5.26
CA ASP A 313 27.72 28.67 5.93
C ASP A 313 28.47 29.61 4.95
N ILE A 314 28.87 29.15 3.79
CA ILE A 314 29.67 29.90 2.82
C ILE A 314 29.04 30.02 1.43
N SER A 315 28.18 29.08 1.03
CA SER A 315 27.51 29.07 -0.29
C SER A 315 26.26 29.91 -0.24
N VAL A 316 26.18 30.93 -1.10
CA VAL A 316 25.04 31.84 -1.21
C VAL A 316 24.14 31.38 -2.37
N PRO A 317 22.87 31.03 -2.12
CA PRO A 317 21.91 30.80 -3.21
C PRO A 317 21.76 32.00 -4.14
N ASP A 318 21.54 31.73 -5.44
CA ASP A 318 21.37 32.78 -6.44
C ASP A 318 20.00 33.45 -6.32
N SER A 319 18.97 32.69 -5.91
CA SER A 319 17.62 33.20 -5.69
C SER A 319 16.90 32.47 -4.56
N TYR A 320 15.84 33.09 -4.08
CA TYR A 320 15.02 32.62 -2.96
C TYR A 320 13.55 32.69 -3.33
N GLU A 321 12.76 31.82 -2.73
CA GLU A 321 11.30 31.92 -2.73
C GLU A 321 10.77 32.14 -1.30
N THR A 322 9.62 32.77 -1.21
CA THR A 322 8.94 32.97 0.07
C THR A 322 8.00 31.79 0.31
N ILE A 323 8.28 31.01 1.31
CA ILE A 323 7.42 29.92 1.76
C ILE A 323 6.48 30.46 2.85
N ASN A 324 5.18 30.27 2.64
CA ASN A 324 4.18 30.53 3.66
C ASN A 324 3.71 29.21 4.24
N PHE A 325 4.01 28.94 5.50
CA PHE A 325 3.62 27.71 6.16
C PHE A 325 2.15 27.64 6.55
N GLY A 326 1.42 28.74 6.45
CA GLY A 326 0.00 28.78 6.83
C GLY A 326 -0.20 28.57 8.34
N SER A 327 -1.17 27.76 8.71
CA SER A 327 -1.45 27.44 10.11
C SER A 327 -1.52 25.94 10.34
N LEU A 328 -1.05 25.48 11.49
CA LEU A 328 -1.13 24.11 11.96
C LEU A 328 -1.60 24.08 13.41
N GLY A 329 -2.54 23.19 13.75
CA GLY A 329 -3.11 23.14 15.09
C GLY A 329 -3.75 24.44 15.57
N GLY A 330 -4.14 25.33 14.63
CA GLY A 330 -4.70 26.65 14.93
C GLY A 330 -3.67 27.76 15.18
N THR A 331 -2.37 27.44 15.09
CA THR A 331 -1.25 28.37 15.21
C THR A 331 -0.81 28.83 13.82
N ASP A 332 -0.72 30.15 13.58
CA ASP A 332 -0.14 30.74 12.37
C ASP A 332 1.38 30.59 12.43
N LEU A 333 1.95 29.87 11.48
CA LEU A 333 3.37 29.52 11.45
C LEU A 333 4.23 30.54 10.68
N GLY A 334 3.62 31.56 10.07
CA GLY A 334 4.33 32.62 9.39
C GLY A 334 4.96 32.20 8.06
N SER A 335 6.01 32.93 7.66
CA SER A 335 6.68 32.73 6.38
C SER A 335 8.20 32.85 6.53
N ILE A 336 8.92 32.11 5.67
CA ILE A 336 10.37 32.12 5.59
C ILE A 336 10.84 32.15 4.13
N GLN A 337 12.08 32.58 3.90
CA GLN A 337 12.73 32.41 2.62
C GLN A 337 13.33 31.00 2.52
N ALA A 338 13.32 30.40 1.33
CA ALA A 338 14.00 29.14 1.04
C ALA A 338 14.86 29.30 -0.23
N ALA A 339 16.00 28.66 -0.26
CA ALA A 339 16.87 28.64 -1.43
C ALA A 339 16.10 28.07 -2.65
N LEU A 340 16.15 28.76 -3.78
CA LEU A 340 15.37 28.40 -4.98
C LEU A 340 16.27 27.96 -6.14
N THR A 341 17.33 28.71 -6.41
CA THR A 341 18.34 28.35 -7.40
C THR A 341 19.74 28.64 -6.86
N GLY A 342 20.73 27.91 -7.33
CA GLY A 342 22.11 28.19 -6.94
C GLY A 342 23.09 27.14 -7.43
N VAL A 343 24.35 27.44 -7.16
CA VAL A 343 25.47 26.55 -7.42
C VAL A 343 26.19 26.26 -6.10
N ILE A 344 26.40 25.00 -5.82
CA ILE A 344 27.19 24.52 -4.70
C ILE A 344 28.59 24.25 -5.22
N PRO A 345 29.60 25.03 -4.81
CA PRO A 345 30.95 24.88 -5.34
C PRO A 345 31.67 23.66 -4.74
N VAL A 346 32.84 23.36 -5.28
CA VAL A 346 33.75 22.38 -4.71
C VAL A 346 34.34 22.94 -3.40
N ASN A 347 34.37 22.13 -2.35
CA ASN A 347 35.18 22.40 -1.17
C ASN A 347 36.66 22.08 -1.45
N LEU A 348 37.55 22.96 -1.11
CA LEU A 348 38.99 22.78 -1.31
C LEU A 348 39.75 22.46 -0.03
N ASP A 349 39.12 22.50 1.10
CA ASP A 349 39.75 22.27 2.40
C ASP A 349 39.94 20.77 2.68
N ASN A 350 39.27 19.90 1.88
CA ASN A 350 39.42 18.44 1.95
C ASN A 350 39.14 17.87 3.34
N ASP A 351 38.02 18.34 3.90
CA ASP A 351 37.46 17.83 5.15
C ASP A 351 36.53 16.63 4.88
N ASP A 352 36.17 15.89 5.92
CA ASP A 352 35.32 14.68 5.82
C ASP A 352 33.85 14.97 5.43
N ASP A 353 33.46 16.24 5.28
CA ASP A 353 32.10 16.69 4.99
C ASP A 353 32.00 17.45 3.65
N ASP A 354 32.45 16.84 2.57
CA ASP A 354 32.42 17.46 1.24
C ASP A 354 31.09 17.19 0.49
N PRO A 355 30.59 18.14 -0.32
CA PRO A 355 29.51 17.87 -1.28
C PRO A 355 29.92 16.76 -2.25
N ASN A 356 29.36 15.58 -2.09
CA ASN A 356 29.78 14.40 -2.83
C ASN A 356 28.64 13.78 -3.62
N LEU A 357 28.98 13.02 -4.65
CA LEU A 357 28.04 12.31 -5.50
C LEU A 357 28.01 10.82 -5.12
N ARG A 358 26.88 10.39 -4.55
CA ARG A 358 26.59 8.99 -4.23
C ARG A 358 25.67 8.38 -5.27
N LEU A 359 25.95 7.14 -5.61
CA LEU A 359 25.30 6.40 -6.67
C LEU A 359 24.92 5.03 -6.11
N SER A 360 23.64 4.74 -6.02
CA SER A 360 23.15 3.47 -5.45
C SER A 360 22.38 2.67 -6.48
N SER A 361 22.43 1.36 -6.31
CA SER A 361 21.58 0.39 -6.98
C SER A 361 20.82 -0.37 -5.90
N ASP A 362 19.49 -0.36 -5.99
CA ASP A 362 18.58 -0.93 -5.00
C ASP A 362 17.72 -2.02 -5.66
N THR A 363 17.75 -3.24 -5.09
CA THR A 363 17.00 -4.39 -5.59
C THR A 363 16.16 -5.02 -4.48
N ASN A 364 15.30 -4.20 -3.85
CA ASN A 364 14.39 -4.66 -2.81
C ASN A 364 13.17 -5.35 -3.45
N SER A 365 13.31 -6.61 -3.75
CA SER A 365 12.28 -7.41 -4.40
C SER A 365 11.29 -7.99 -3.39
N ARG A 366 10.11 -8.41 -3.85
CA ARG A 366 9.11 -9.10 -3.04
C ARG A 366 8.57 -10.31 -3.82
N VAL A 367 8.58 -11.46 -3.18
CA VAL A 367 7.98 -12.69 -3.71
C VAL A 367 6.92 -13.16 -2.74
N THR A 368 5.68 -13.26 -3.20
CA THR A 368 4.52 -13.63 -2.38
C THR A 368 3.80 -14.82 -2.99
N GLU A 369 3.59 -15.88 -2.21
CA GLU A 369 2.73 -17.00 -2.56
C GLU A 369 1.51 -17.03 -1.62
N SER A 370 0.31 -16.79 -2.16
CA SER A 370 -0.93 -16.80 -1.38
C SER A 370 -1.82 -17.97 -1.79
N LYS A 371 -2.41 -18.64 -0.81
CA LYS A 371 -3.29 -19.80 -1.01
C LYS A 371 -4.55 -19.67 -0.16
N ILE A 372 -5.70 -19.85 -0.78
CA ILE A 372 -6.98 -19.84 -0.10
C ILE A 372 -7.74 -21.10 -0.51
N PHE A 373 -8.16 -21.88 0.48
CA PHE A 373 -8.97 -23.07 0.28
C PHE A 373 -10.24 -22.98 1.11
N ARG A 374 -11.34 -23.37 0.50
CA ARG A 374 -12.66 -23.42 1.14
C ARG A 374 -13.37 -24.72 0.79
N LEU A 375 -13.91 -25.40 1.78
CA LEU A 375 -14.72 -26.59 1.63
C LEU A 375 -15.96 -26.44 2.50
N GLY A 376 -17.14 -26.63 1.93
CA GLY A 376 -18.36 -26.52 2.71
C GLY A 376 -19.54 -27.19 2.07
N GLY A 377 -20.66 -27.08 2.77
CA GLY A 377 -21.94 -27.58 2.30
C GLY A 377 -23.10 -26.82 2.90
N GLU A 378 -24.19 -26.79 2.17
CA GLU A 378 -25.44 -26.14 2.50
C GLU A 378 -26.59 -27.15 2.40
N TRP A 379 -27.56 -26.99 3.27
CA TRP A 379 -28.78 -27.75 3.25
C TRP A 379 -29.98 -26.85 3.54
N THR A 380 -30.97 -26.92 2.67
CA THR A 380 -32.25 -26.19 2.76
C THR A 380 -33.39 -27.18 3.01
N GLY A 381 -34.05 -27.04 4.14
CA GLY A 381 -35.27 -27.80 4.46
C GLY A 381 -36.47 -26.86 4.58
N ASP A 382 -37.67 -27.40 4.82
CA ASP A 382 -38.92 -26.62 4.88
C ASP A 382 -38.87 -25.34 5.73
N LYS A 383 -38.12 -25.39 6.84
CA LYS A 383 -38.00 -24.30 7.81
C LYS A 383 -36.56 -23.99 8.22
N TRP A 384 -35.61 -24.69 7.69
CA TRP A 384 -34.21 -24.56 8.09
C TRP A 384 -33.30 -24.41 6.86
N PHE A 385 -32.39 -23.49 6.97
CA PHE A 385 -31.19 -23.46 6.17
C PHE A 385 -30.00 -23.68 7.09
N VAL A 386 -29.06 -24.53 6.69
CA VAL A 386 -27.85 -24.82 7.44
C VAL A 386 -26.65 -24.74 6.50
N SER A 387 -25.64 -24.01 6.86
CA SER A 387 -24.35 -24.06 6.19
C SER A 387 -23.23 -24.39 7.16
N ALA A 388 -22.24 -25.10 6.67
CA ALA A 388 -21.00 -25.35 7.41
C ALA A 388 -19.82 -25.32 6.44
N GLU A 389 -18.72 -24.69 6.86
CA GLU A 389 -17.51 -24.58 6.07
C GLU A 389 -16.25 -24.62 6.89
N VAL A 390 -15.18 -25.07 6.29
CA VAL A 390 -13.80 -24.91 6.74
C VAL A 390 -13.05 -24.14 5.67
N ALA A 391 -12.22 -23.22 6.11
CA ALA A 391 -11.41 -22.38 5.23
C ALA A 391 -10.00 -22.25 5.79
N SER A 392 -9.03 -22.14 4.89
CA SER A 392 -7.64 -21.88 5.20
C SER A 392 -7.11 -20.85 4.22
N SER A 393 -6.50 -19.80 4.73
CA SER A 393 -5.81 -18.77 3.97
C SER A 393 -4.39 -18.66 4.47
N SER A 394 -3.41 -18.64 3.57
CA SER A 394 -2.00 -18.42 3.91
C SER A 394 -1.34 -17.50 2.89
N SER A 395 -0.33 -16.76 3.35
CA SER A 395 0.54 -15.94 2.51
C SER A 395 1.96 -16.05 3.01
N ASP A 396 2.83 -16.56 2.16
CA ASP A 396 4.25 -16.70 2.41
C ASP A 396 4.98 -15.64 1.57
N THR A 397 5.60 -14.67 2.22
CA THR A 397 6.29 -13.53 1.57
C THR A 397 7.76 -13.55 1.92
N THR A 398 8.59 -13.37 0.91
CA THR A 398 10.03 -13.15 1.06
C THR A 398 10.42 -11.86 0.36
N THR A 399 11.13 -10.99 1.07
CA THR A 399 11.63 -9.71 0.55
C THR A 399 13.15 -9.74 0.54
N PRO A 400 13.79 -10.27 -0.51
CA PRO A 400 15.24 -10.20 -0.67
C PRO A 400 15.64 -8.77 -1.00
N SER A 401 16.73 -8.31 -0.41
CA SER A 401 17.32 -7.00 -0.67
C SER A 401 18.82 -7.12 -0.89
N PHE A 402 19.31 -6.43 -1.93
CA PHE A 402 20.73 -6.27 -2.19
C PHE A 402 20.98 -4.85 -2.69
N ASN A 403 21.43 -4.00 -1.79
CA ASN A 403 21.61 -2.59 -2.08
C ASN A 403 23.10 -2.25 -2.03
N THR A 404 23.58 -1.56 -3.06
CA THR A 404 24.97 -1.13 -3.18
C THR A 404 25.04 0.38 -3.33
N THR A 405 26.06 0.98 -2.72
CA THR A 405 26.36 2.40 -2.90
C THR A 405 27.79 2.59 -3.35
N LEU A 406 27.97 3.38 -4.38
CA LEU A 406 29.26 3.87 -4.85
C LEU A 406 29.41 5.34 -4.52
N ASN A 407 30.61 5.80 -4.22
CA ASN A 407 30.97 7.21 -4.24
C ASN A 407 31.74 7.53 -5.52
N PHE A 408 31.40 8.64 -6.14
CA PHE A 408 32.19 9.20 -7.23
C PHE A 408 33.35 10.04 -6.66
N ILE A 409 34.56 9.71 -7.05
CA ILE A 409 35.77 10.44 -6.71
C ILE A 409 36.12 11.39 -7.86
N ASN A 410 35.83 12.64 -7.66
CA ASN A 410 36.10 13.68 -8.66
C ASN A 410 37.58 13.86 -8.91
N PRO A 411 38.13 13.45 -10.07
CA PRO A 411 39.57 13.55 -10.33
C PRO A 411 40.08 15.01 -10.50
N ASN A 412 39.17 15.97 -10.63
CA ASN A 412 39.49 17.37 -10.78
C ASN A 412 39.58 18.10 -9.43
N ALA A 413 38.96 17.57 -8.37
CA ALA A 413 39.00 18.12 -7.01
C ALA A 413 40.14 17.51 -6.19
N PRO A 414 40.54 18.11 -5.06
CA PRO A 414 41.49 17.50 -4.13
C PRO A 414 41.03 16.12 -3.67
N ILE A 415 41.92 15.15 -3.60
CA ILE A 415 41.67 13.78 -3.13
C ILE A 415 42.61 13.50 -1.96
N ASP A 416 42.07 13.15 -0.81
CA ASP A 416 42.82 12.61 0.32
C ASP A 416 42.92 11.08 0.22
N ALA A 417 44.09 10.60 -0.13
CA ALA A 417 44.29 9.16 -0.31
C ALA A 417 44.24 8.36 1.02
N GLY A 418 44.33 9.00 2.16
CA GLY A 418 44.24 8.40 3.50
C GLY A 418 43.01 8.84 4.30
N GLY A 419 42.13 9.64 3.68
CA GLY A 419 40.96 10.22 4.31
C GLY A 419 39.66 9.48 3.92
N ALA A 420 38.55 10.21 3.95
CA ALA A 420 37.25 9.72 3.54
C ALA A 420 37.21 9.25 2.10
N ASN A 421 36.29 8.35 1.77
CA ASN A 421 36.13 7.80 0.42
C ASN A 421 35.19 8.64 -0.46
N ASP A 422 35.07 9.92 -0.16
CA ASP A 422 34.35 10.90 -0.96
C ASP A 422 35.21 12.13 -1.19
N ASN A 423 34.81 12.95 -2.13
CA ASN A 423 35.38 14.27 -2.35
C ASN A 423 34.42 15.16 -3.13
N SER A 424 34.76 16.41 -3.25
CA SER A 424 33.83 17.44 -3.63
C SER A 424 33.46 17.42 -5.11
N VAL A 425 32.15 17.52 -5.39
CA VAL A 425 31.55 17.67 -6.70
C VAL A 425 30.73 18.96 -6.75
N PRO A 426 30.85 19.81 -7.76
CA PRO A 426 30.04 21.02 -7.86
C PRO A 426 28.63 20.67 -8.40
N PHE A 427 27.59 21.15 -7.70
CA PHE A 427 26.19 20.95 -8.11
C PHE A 427 25.51 22.25 -8.47
N GLU A 428 24.59 22.18 -9.41
CA GLU A 428 23.67 23.25 -9.76
C GLU A 428 22.25 22.75 -9.50
N TYR A 429 21.40 23.61 -8.93
CA TYR A 429 20.00 23.28 -8.69
C TYR A 429 19.08 24.41 -9.16
N ASP A 430 17.92 24.02 -9.68
CA ASP A 430 16.84 24.90 -10.09
C ASP A 430 15.48 24.33 -9.67
N LEU A 431 14.93 24.89 -8.59
CA LEU A 431 13.66 24.47 -8.00
C LEU A 431 12.49 25.35 -8.47
N THR A 432 12.69 26.15 -9.52
CA THR A 432 11.65 27.04 -10.04
C THR A 432 10.51 26.25 -10.70
N GLY A 433 9.30 26.78 -10.59
CA GLY A 433 8.13 26.24 -11.31
C GLY A 433 7.69 24.85 -10.85
N GLY A 434 7.86 24.51 -9.56
CA GLY A 434 7.50 23.21 -9.00
C GLY A 434 8.45 22.09 -9.42
N SER A 435 9.73 22.37 -9.51
CA SER A 435 10.78 21.40 -9.82
C SER A 435 11.63 21.09 -8.60
N LEU A 436 12.22 19.88 -8.58
CA LEU A 436 13.26 19.48 -7.63
C LEU A 436 14.53 19.06 -8.38
N ALA A 437 14.78 19.67 -9.54
CA ALA A 437 15.89 19.30 -10.41
C ALA A 437 17.24 19.81 -9.90
N PHE A 438 18.24 18.94 -9.94
CA PHE A 438 19.64 19.27 -9.71
C PHE A 438 20.53 18.49 -10.68
N GLY A 439 21.75 18.94 -10.85
CA GLY A 439 22.71 18.28 -11.71
C GLY A 439 24.14 18.71 -11.41
N ILE A 440 25.10 18.18 -12.17
CA ILE A 440 26.48 18.62 -12.11
C ILE A 440 26.61 20.03 -12.69
N ALA A 441 27.18 20.95 -11.96
CA ALA A 441 27.44 22.32 -12.41
C ALA A 441 28.58 22.34 -13.45
N SER A 442 28.28 21.95 -14.69
CA SER A 442 29.24 21.72 -15.77
C SER A 442 30.11 22.93 -16.15
N GLY A 443 29.66 24.12 -15.77
CA GLY A 443 30.38 25.41 -15.97
C GLY A 443 31.21 25.85 -14.77
N ALA A 444 31.16 25.16 -13.65
CA ALA A 444 31.89 25.49 -12.44
C ALA A 444 33.36 25.00 -12.50
N ASP A 445 34.20 25.60 -11.67
CA ASP A 445 35.55 25.11 -11.46
C ASP A 445 35.51 23.68 -10.89
N TYR A 446 36.44 22.84 -11.32
CA TYR A 446 36.56 21.45 -10.93
C TYR A 446 35.42 20.53 -11.36
N ALA A 447 34.50 20.96 -12.21
CA ALA A 447 33.45 20.12 -12.72
C ALA A 447 34.00 18.89 -13.45
N PRO A 448 33.51 17.67 -13.16
CA PRO A 448 33.91 16.49 -13.90
C PRO A 448 33.27 16.49 -15.31
N THR A 449 33.96 15.89 -16.26
CA THR A 449 33.42 15.65 -17.60
C THR A 449 32.61 14.34 -17.63
N THR A 450 31.71 14.19 -18.60
CA THR A 450 30.99 12.93 -18.85
C THR A 450 31.93 11.72 -18.91
N ALA A 451 33.07 11.84 -19.60
CA ALA A 451 34.04 10.73 -19.67
C ALA A 451 34.64 10.37 -18.30
N GLN A 452 34.76 11.34 -17.38
CA GLN A 452 35.24 11.09 -16.03
C GLN A 452 34.15 10.49 -15.15
N LEU A 453 32.88 10.89 -15.31
CA LEU A 453 31.75 10.31 -14.61
C LEU A 453 31.52 8.82 -14.97
N LEU A 454 31.78 8.47 -16.22
CA LEU A 454 31.67 7.09 -16.75
C LEU A 454 32.96 6.28 -16.68
N ASP A 455 33.99 6.76 -15.99
CA ASP A 455 35.25 6.03 -15.83
C ASP A 455 35.20 5.18 -14.54
N PRO A 456 35.25 3.84 -14.65
CA PRO A 456 35.25 2.95 -13.49
C PRO A 456 36.32 3.28 -12.44
N TYR A 457 37.47 3.84 -12.85
CA TYR A 457 38.53 4.24 -11.91
C TYR A 457 38.10 5.38 -10.96
N ASN A 458 37.08 6.15 -11.33
CA ASN A 458 36.63 7.32 -10.57
C ASN A 458 35.42 6.97 -9.67
N VAL A 459 35.03 5.74 -9.52
CA VAL A 459 34.06 5.31 -8.52
C VAL A 459 34.70 4.35 -7.53
N VAL A 460 34.24 4.38 -6.28
CA VAL A 460 34.68 3.46 -5.22
C VAL A 460 33.46 2.84 -4.56
N LEU A 461 33.60 1.59 -4.12
CA LEU A 461 32.58 0.91 -3.34
C LEU A 461 32.48 1.54 -1.94
N ARG A 462 31.25 1.88 -1.52
CA ARG A 462 30.96 2.50 -0.23
C ARG A 462 30.17 1.60 0.69
N ASP A 463 29.01 1.11 0.24
CA ASP A 463 28.13 0.27 1.05
C ASP A 463 27.69 -0.97 0.26
N VAL A 464 27.61 -2.10 0.97
CA VAL A 464 26.94 -3.30 0.51
C VAL A 464 26.01 -3.76 1.61
N ASN A 465 24.72 -3.74 1.35
CA ASN A 465 23.68 -4.18 2.28
C ASN A 465 22.90 -5.34 1.64
N ILE A 466 22.85 -6.45 2.35
CA ILE A 466 22.17 -7.66 1.91
C ILE A 466 21.20 -8.05 2.98
N GLY A 467 19.96 -8.36 2.59
CA GLY A 467 18.96 -8.78 3.55
C GLY A 467 17.94 -9.72 2.94
N ARG A 468 17.19 -10.34 3.79
CA ARG A 468 15.96 -11.06 3.45
C ARG A 468 15.04 -11.04 4.65
N ASP A 469 13.88 -10.45 4.45
CA ASP A 469 12.77 -10.54 5.37
C ASP A 469 11.83 -11.65 4.89
N THR A 470 11.30 -12.45 5.80
CA THR A 470 10.34 -13.49 5.51
C THR A 470 9.16 -13.34 6.46
N THR A 471 7.96 -13.24 5.90
CA THR A 471 6.70 -13.14 6.64
C THR A 471 5.79 -14.30 6.24
N GLU A 472 5.36 -15.07 7.22
CA GLU A 472 4.40 -16.17 7.07
C GLU A 472 3.10 -15.80 7.78
N ASN A 473 2.03 -15.60 7.03
CA ASN A 473 0.70 -15.24 7.54
C ASN A 473 -0.29 -16.37 7.28
N PHE A 474 -1.18 -16.62 8.22
CA PHE A 474 -2.24 -17.63 8.05
C PHE A 474 -3.52 -17.25 8.78
N GLU A 475 -4.64 -17.77 8.30
CA GLU A 475 -5.92 -17.84 9.01
C GLU A 475 -6.63 -19.14 8.67
N ASP A 476 -6.83 -20.00 9.66
CA ASP A 476 -7.66 -21.20 9.59
C ASP A 476 -8.99 -20.97 10.28
N ALA A 477 -10.09 -21.28 9.64
CA ALA A 477 -11.41 -21.01 10.16
C ALA A 477 -12.39 -22.18 9.98
N PHE A 478 -13.26 -22.34 10.95
CA PHE A 478 -14.48 -23.14 10.86
C PHE A 478 -15.67 -22.25 11.14
N ARG A 479 -16.72 -22.35 10.31
CA ARG A 479 -17.95 -21.60 10.45
C ARG A 479 -19.15 -22.51 10.27
N THR A 480 -20.21 -22.26 11.04
CA THR A 480 -21.51 -22.88 10.83
C THR A 480 -22.62 -21.87 11.08
N ASP A 481 -23.58 -21.80 10.17
CA ASP A 481 -24.70 -20.89 10.22
C ASP A 481 -26.02 -21.66 10.13
N PHE A 482 -27.00 -21.21 10.88
CA PHE A 482 -28.34 -21.76 10.92
C PHE A 482 -29.34 -20.64 10.71
N THR A 483 -30.28 -20.82 9.79
CA THR A 483 -31.43 -19.93 9.61
C THR A 483 -32.70 -20.72 9.86
N TYR A 484 -33.56 -20.19 10.73
CA TYR A 484 -34.90 -20.74 10.98
C TYR A 484 -35.97 -19.81 10.39
N PHE A 485 -36.69 -20.28 9.38
CA PHE A 485 -37.72 -19.50 8.68
C PHE A 485 -39.03 -19.47 9.46
N LEU A 486 -39.67 -18.30 9.50
CA LEU A 486 -40.89 -18.02 10.21
C LEU A 486 -41.92 -17.34 9.28
N ASP A 487 -43.18 -17.74 9.41
CA ASP A 487 -44.32 -17.16 8.64
C ASP A 487 -44.94 -15.98 9.39
N THR A 488 -44.14 -15.02 9.88
CA THR A 488 -44.58 -13.87 10.69
C THR A 488 -43.86 -12.61 10.23
N MET A 489 -44.05 -11.45 10.90
CA MET A 489 -43.26 -10.25 10.63
C MET A 489 -41.76 -10.46 10.85
N ILE A 490 -41.37 -11.38 11.70
CA ILE A 490 -40.01 -11.88 11.74
C ILE A 490 -39.98 -13.03 10.75
N THR A 491 -39.24 -12.83 9.66
CA THR A 491 -39.15 -13.78 8.53
C THR A 491 -38.20 -14.91 8.81
N SER A 492 -37.12 -14.62 9.52
CA SER A 492 -36.17 -15.65 9.95
C SER A 492 -35.41 -15.24 11.20
N VAL A 493 -34.79 -16.21 11.84
CA VAL A 493 -33.78 -16.04 12.89
C VAL A 493 -32.53 -16.79 12.46
N ASP A 494 -31.41 -16.03 12.38
CA ASP A 494 -30.12 -16.57 12.04
C ASP A 494 -29.28 -16.65 13.33
N PHE A 495 -28.50 -17.71 13.45
CA PHE A 495 -27.50 -17.85 14.50
C PHE A 495 -26.35 -18.72 14.02
N GLY A 496 -25.18 -18.50 14.53
CA GLY A 496 -24.02 -19.25 14.11
C GLY A 496 -22.84 -19.14 15.04
N TYR A 497 -21.84 -19.92 14.72
CA TYR A 497 -20.57 -20.00 15.42
C TYR A 497 -19.43 -19.96 14.42
N ARG A 498 -18.39 -19.21 14.75
CA ARG A 498 -17.12 -19.18 14.03
C ARG A 498 -15.97 -19.39 15.02
N TYR A 499 -15.08 -20.27 14.66
CA TYR A 499 -13.74 -20.39 15.24
C TYR A 499 -12.72 -19.96 14.19
N SER A 500 -11.72 -19.17 14.58
CA SER A 500 -10.59 -18.89 13.72
C SER A 500 -9.30 -18.85 14.53
N LYS A 501 -8.24 -19.33 13.90
CA LYS A 501 -6.87 -19.18 14.34
C LYS A 501 -6.11 -18.42 13.26
N ALA A 502 -5.57 -17.27 13.60
CA ALA A 502 -4.78 -16.44 12.71
C ALA A 502 -3.41 -16.16 13.31
N GLY A 503 -2.41 -15.95 12.48
CA GLY A 503 -1.09 -15.60 12.98
C GLY A 503 -0.19 -14.99 11.93
N SER A 504 0.88 -14.37 12.42
CA SER A 504 1.96 -13.80 11.63
C SER A 504 3.29 -14.13 12.28
N LYS A 505 4.20 -14.67 11.47
CA LYS A 505 5.58 -14.94 11.89
C LYS A 505 6.52 -14.19 10.96
N ARG A 506 7.48 -13.49 11.55
CA ARG A 506 8.49 -12.75 10.81
C ARG A 506 9.90 -13.17 11.21
N GLU A 507 10.76 -13.34 10.22
CA GLU A 507 12.19 -13.57 10.37
C GLU A 507 12.94 -12.62 9.44
N ASP A 508 13.96 -11.93 9.97
CA ASP A 508 14.83 -11.06 9.23
C ASP A 508 16.28 -11.56 9.30
N ILE A 509 16.95 -11.61 8.17
CA ILE A 509 18.39 -11.86 8.11
C ILE A 509 19.04 -10.72 7.33
N SER A 510 20.14 -10.22 7.83
CA SER A 510 20.85 -9.12 7.16
C SER A 510 22.36 -9.16 7.38
N SER A 511 23.06 -8.46 6.50
CA SER A 511 24.48 -8.14 6.60
C SER A 511 24.73 -6.80 5.95
N SER A 512 25.55 -5.99 6.59
CA SER A 512 25.94 -4.68 6.07
C SER A 512 27.45 -4.52 6.19
N VAL A 513 28.07 -4.01 5.13
CA VAL A 513 29.45 -3.53 5.19
C VAL A 513 29.50 -2.09 4.69
N GLY A 514 30.02 -1.22 5.53
CA GLY A 514 30.24 0.19 5.21
C GLY A 514 31.71 0.51 5.14
N LEU A 515 32.16 0.92 3.97
CA LEU A 515 33.52 1.40 3.72
C LEU A 515 33.48 2.92 3.78
N ARG A 516 34.36 3.53 4.57
CA ARG A 516 34.30 4.99 4.81
C ARG A 516 35.60 5.70 4.45
N THR A 517 36.66 4.95 4.15
CA THR A 517 37.98 5.51 3.83
C THR A 517 38.46 5.05 2.46
N MET A 518 39.32 5.84 1.83
CA MET A 518 39.97 5.46 0.57
C MET A 518 40.83 4.21 0.68
N GLU A 519 41.35 3.93 1.90
CA GLU A 519 42.17 2.73 2.16
C GLU A 519 41.34 1.44 2.17
N ASP A 520 40.04 1.54 2.51
CA ASP A 520 39.15 0.37 2.59
C ASP A 520 38.26 0.18 1.34
N SER A 521 38.14 1.23 0.49
CA SER A 521 37.19 1.27 -0.61
C SER A 521 37.81 0.88 -1.95
N PRO A 522 37.53 -0.31 -2.51
CA PRO A 522 38.01 -0.72 -3.81
C PRO A 522 37.45 0.20 -4.91
N ARG A 523 38.31 0.51 -5.89
CA ARG A 523 37.93 1.29 -7.06
C ARG A 523 37.17 0.42 -8.04
N GLY A 524 36.26 1.02 -8.84
CA GLY A 524 35.39 0.33 -9.77
C GLY A 524 36.12 -0.37 -10.90
N ASP A 525 37.39 -0.05 -11.20
CA ASP A 525 38.18 -0.80 -12.18
C ASP A 525 38.48 -2.24 -11.73
N LEU A 526 38.40 -2.53 -10.40
CA LEU A 526 38.56 -3.89 -9.85
C LEU A 526 37.30 -4.74 -9.97
N PHE A 527 36.13 -4.12 -10.25
CA PHE A 527 34.85 -4.79 -10.45
C PHE A 527 34.08 -4.18 -11.63
N SER A 528 34.80 -3.77 -12.66
CA SER A 528 34.20 -3.05 -13.80
C SER A 528 33.21 -3.89 -14.61
N GLU A 529 33.26 -5.22 -14.53
CA GLU A 529 32.29 -6.11 -15.12
C GLU A 529 30.89 -6.03 -14.46
N LEU A 530 30.80 -5.47 -13.26
CA LEU A 530 29.54 -5.26 -12.57
C LEU A 530 28.95 -3.87 -12.86
N LEU A 531 29.67 -2.99 -13.55
CA LEU A 531 29.27 -1.59 -13.72
C LEU A 531 28.53 -1.36 -15.03
N VAL A 532 27.40 -0.68 -14.94
CA VAL A 532 26.63 -0.18 -16.08
C VAL A 532 26.38 1.32 -15.94
N ALA A 533 26.09 1.98 -17.07
CA ALA A 533 25.58 3.35 -17.01
C ALA A 533 24.17 3.36 -16.42
N GLY A 534 23.90 4.25 -15.50
CA GLY A 534 22.58 4.44 -14.95
C GLY A 534 21.60 5.04 -15.96
N PRO A 535 20.30 5.13 -15.59
CA PRO A 535 19.27 5.71 -16.47
C PRO A 535 19.56 7.16 -16.83
N ASP A 536 19.32 7.53 -18.10
CA ASP A 536 19.57 8.87 -18.62
C ASP A 536 18.30 9.62 -19.06
N ASN A 537 17.13 9.02 -18.86
CA ASN A 537 15.84 9.48 -19.37
C ASN A 537 14.97 10.25 -18.34
N PHE A 538 15.56 10.78 -17.25
CA PHE A 538 14.82 11.58 -16.26
C PHE A 538 14.06 12.76 -16.87
N ASN A 539 14.61 13.38 -17.90
CA ASN A 539 13.95 14.48 -18.60
C ASN A 539 12.71 14.06 -19.42
N ASP A 540 12.47 12.77 -19.62
CA ASP A 540 11.27 12.28 -20.32
C ASP A 540 10.02 12.39 -19.44
N ALA A 541 10.20 12.49 -18.13
CA ALA A 541 9.11 12.62 -17.19
C ALA A 541 8.55 14.06 -17.15
N ASP A 542 9.40 15.08 -17.00
CA ASP A 542 8.99 16.48 -16.80
C ASP A 542 9.54 17.48 -17.86
N GLY A 543 10.39 17.02 -18.77
CA GLY A 543 10.96 17.84 -19.84
C GLY A 543 12.10 18.75 -19.40
N ARG A 544 12.69 18.55 -18.22
CA ARG A 544 13.78 19.38 -17.69
C ARG A 544 15.13 18.77 -18.04
N ASP A 545 16.10 19.65 -18.33
CA ASP A 545 17.45 19.21 -18.72
C ASP A 545 18.41 19.06 -17.54
N LEU A 546 18.10 19.69 -16.39
CA LEU A 546 18.98 19.69 -15.22
C LEU A 546 18.77 18.45 -14.36
N TYR A 547 19.44 17.36 -14.74
CA TYR A 547 19.54 16.12 -13.98
C TYR A 547 20.92 15.51 -14.15
N VAL A 548 21.37 14.68 -13.21
CA VAL A 548 22.58 13.86 -13.37
C VAL A 548 22.23 12.70 -14.31
N LYS A 549 22.87 12.64 -15.47
CA LYS A 549 22.57 11.68 -16.56
C LYS A 549 23.68 10.67 -16.80
N ASP A 550 24.92 11.06 -16.62
CA ASP A 550 26.10 10.23 -16.92
C ASP A 550 26.72 9.75 -15.61
N PHE A 551 26.43 8.53 -15.19
CA PHE A 551 26.96 7.95 -13.95
C PHE A 551 27.01 6.42 -14.04
N LEU A 552 27.77 5.79 -13.16
CA LEU A 552 27.91 4.34 -13.09
C LEU A 552 27.24 3.79 -11.84
N ILE A 553 26.53 2.70 -11.97
CA ILE A 553 25.98 1.90 -10.88
C ILE A 553 26.39 0.45 -11.04
N ILE A 554 26.27 -0.34 -9.97
CA ILE A 554 26.29 -1.79 -10.08
C ILE A 554 25.00 -2.22 -10.77
N ASP A 555 25.10 -3.07 -11.75
CA ASP A 555 24.02 -3.52 -12.61
C ASP A 555 22.91 -4.19 -11.78
N PRO A 556 21.71 -3.60 -11.64
CA PRO A 556 20.63 -4.18 -10.85
C PRO A 556 20.09 -5.48 -11.47
N GLU A 557 20.06 -5.62 -12.80
CA GLU A 557 19.66 -6.86 -13.47
C GLU A 557 20.63 -8.00 -13.12
N LEU A 558 21.93 -7.71 -13.08
CA LEU A 558 22.93 -8.71 -12.69
C LEU A 558 22.81 -9.07 -11.21
N VAL A 559 22.55 -8.09 -10.33
CA VAL A 559 22.29 -8.33 -8.90
C VAL A 559 21.06 -9.21 -8.70
N ALA A 560 19.99 -8.98 -9.43
CA ALA A 560 18.78 -9.80 -9.36
C ALA A 560 19.00 -11.22 -9.88
N SER A 561 19.76 -11.39 -10.98
CA SER A 561 19.94 -12.69 -11.64
C SER A 561 21.06 -13.57 -11.05
N ASP A 562 22.14 -12.98 -10.50
CA ASP A 562 23.30 -13.67 -9.94
C ASP A 562 23.89 -12.93 -8.73
N PRO A 563 23.13 -12.77 -7.63
CA PRO A 563 23.59 -12.05 -6.44
C PRO A 563 24.85 -12.63 -5.82
N ASP A 564 25.01 -13.96 -5.83
CA ASP A 564 26.19 -14.64 -5.29
C ASP A 564 27.46 -14.30 -6.11
N GLY A 565 27.36 -14.26 -7.44
CA GLY A 565 28.49 -13.89 -8.30
C GLY A 565 28.88 -12.42 -8.15
N VAL A 566 27.91 -11.54 -7.95
CA VAL A 566 28.17 -10.12 -7.62
C VAL A 566 28.93 -10.00 -6.30
N LEU A 567 28.49 -10.71 -5.26
CA LEU A 567 29.15 -10.70 -3.94
C LEU A 567 30.56 -11.25 -4.00
N GLU A 568 30.78 -12.37 -4.72
CA GLU A 568 32.12 -12.95 -4.91
C GLU A 568 33.07 -11.96 -5.60
N THR A 569 32.58 -11.24 -6.61
CA THR A 569 33.36 -10.22 -7.34
C THR A 569 33.69 -9.02 -6.44
N LEU A 570 32.73 -8.50 -5.69
CA LEU A 570 32.97 -7.39 -4.76
C LEU A 570 33.93 -7.79 -3.63
N GLN A 571 33.78 -8.99 -3.07
CA GLN A 571 34.71 -9.51 -2.05
C GLN A 571 36.13 -9.70 -2.60
N ALA A 572 36.26 -10.15 -3.86
CA ALA A 572 37.56 -10.26 -4.53
C ALA A 572 38.20 -8.90 -4.75
N ALA A 573 37.42 -7.91 -5.19
CA ALA A 573 37.88 -6.54 -5.35
C ALA A 573 38.36 -5.91 -4.02
N MET A 574 37.61 -6.12 -2.92
CA MET A 574 38.03 -5.70 -1.58
C MET A 574 39.35 -6.35 -1.15
N THR A 575 39.50 -7.64 -1.40
CA THR A 575 40.71 -8.39 -1.09
C THR A 575 41.91 -7.91 -1.90
N GLU A 576 41.74 -7.67 -3.21
CA GLU A 576 42.76 -7.15 -4.09
C GLU A 576 43.20 -5.73 -3.72
N HIS A 577 42.24 -4.90 -3.35
CA HIS A 577 42.46 -3.55 -2.84
C HIS A 577 43.24 -3.54 -1.51
N GLY A 578 43.04 -4.55 -0.67
CA GLY A 578 43.63 -4.65 0.67
C GLY A 578 42.73 -4.09 1.77
N SER A 579 41.43 -4.02 1.55
CA SER A 579 40.42 -3.59 2.52
C SER A 579 40.52 -4.38 3.83
N THR A 580 40.36 -3.70 4.95
CA THR A 580 40.33 -4.34 6.27
C THR A 580 38.96 -4.96 6.58
N ALA A 581 37.89 -4.44 5.99
CA ALA A 581 36.54 -4.96 6.05
C ALA A 581 36.35 -6.15 5.08
N SER A 582 35.32 -6.94 5.34
CA SER A 582 34.90 -8.03 4.46
C SER A 582 33.38 -8.17 4.49
N ILE A 583 32.81 -8.61 3.37
CA ILE A 583 31.39 -8.94 3.32
C ILE A 583 31.16 -10.21 4.13
N SER A 584 30.29 -10.15 5.13
CA SER A 584 29.89 -11.32 5.92
C SER A 584 28.60 -11.93 5.39
N ALA A 585 28.43 -13.23 5.63
CA ALA A 585 27.14 -13.87 5.34
C ALA A 585 26.03 -13.20 6.19
N PRO A 586 24.81 -13.03 5.62
CA PRO A 586 23.68 -12.53 6.38
C PRO A 586 23.41 -13.39 7.62
N THR A 587 23.13 -12.77 8.74
CA THR A 587 22.81 -13.42 10.00
C THR A 587 21.41 -13.05 10.46
N SER A 588 20.75 -13.95 11.18
CA SER A 588 19.42 -13.69 11.72
C SER A 588 19.46 -12.50 12.68
N SER A 589 18.57 -11.55 12.44
CA SER A 589 18.26 -10.48 13.38
C SER A 589 17.36 -11.05 14.47
N SER A 590 17.95 -11.31 15.64
CA SER A 590 17.14 -11.81 16.76
C SER A 590 16.05 -10.82 17.19
N SER A 591 16.26 -9.53 16.94
CA SER A 591 15.33 -8.46 17.28
C SER A 591 14.21 -8.27 16.28
N GLY A 592 14.42 -8.64 15.01
CA GLY A 592 13.37 -8.62 13.98
C GLY A 592 12.41 -9.82 14.03
N PHE A 593 12.67 -10.81 14.88
CA PHE A 593 11.85 -12.00 14.99
C PHE A 593 10.62 -11.78 15.85
N PHE A 594 9.46 -12.19 15.35
CA PHE A 594 8.28 -12.44 16.16
C PHE A 594 7.46 -13.62 15.59
N ASP A 595 6.64 -14.21 16.45
CA ASP A 595 5.65 -15.22 16.12
C ASP A 595 4.41 -14.94 16.97
N ILE A 596 3.33 -14.49 16.33
CA ILE A 596 2.12 -14.02 16.99
C ILE A 596 0.94 -14.82 16.49
N GLU A 597 0.19 -15.39 17.42
CA GLU A 597 -1.02 -16.16 17.15
C GLU A 597 -2.21 -15.59 17.89
N GLU A 598 -3.38 -15.63 17.25
CA GLU A 598 -4.68 -15.28 17.81
C GLU A 598 -5.68 -16.41 17.61
N GLU A 599 -6.39 -16.78 18.67
CA GLU A 599 -7.51 -17.71 18.61
C GLU A 599 -8.80 -16.97 18.96
N THR A 600 -9.77 -16.98 18.05
CA THR A 600 -11.05 -16.26 18.21
C THR A 600 -12.22 -17.21 18.17
N HIS A 601 -13.10 -17.12 19.16
CA HIS A 601 -14.40 -17.77 19.21
C HIS A 601 -15.50 -16.70 19.08
N ALA A 602 -16.36 -16.83 18.08
CA ALA A 602 -17.44 -15.87 17.86
C ALA A 602 -18.79 -16.59 17.75
N LEU A 603 -19.81 -16.01 18.38
CA LEU A 603 -21.20 -16.44 18.32
C LEU A 603 -22.06 -15.25 17.87
N TYR A 604 -23.06 -15.49 17.04
CA TYR A 604 -24.02 -14.46 16.70
C TYR A 604 -25.45 -14.97 16.72
N ALA A 605 -26.40 -14.02 16.93
CA ALA A 605 -27.80 -14.24 16.72
C ALA A 605 -28.43 -12.97 16.09
N GLN A 606 -29.26 -13.18 15.10
CA GLN A 606 -29.90 -12.11 14.31
C GLN A 606 -31.36 -12.48 14.02
N ALA A 607 -32.25 -11.50 14.03
CA ALA A 607 -33.60 -11.64 13.51
C ALA A 607 -33.75 -10.80 12.23
N ASN A 608 -34.29 -11.38 11.19
CA ASN A 608 -34.68 -10.69 9.96
C ASN A 608 -36.19 -10.43 10.01
N PHE A 609 -36.59 -9.26 9.56
CA PHE A 609 -38.00 -8.87 9.60
C PHE A 609 -38.45 -8.23 8.28
N GLU A 610 -39.74 -8.40 8.00
CA GLU A 610 -40.42 -7.70 6.93
C GLU A 610 -41.82 -7.32 7.43
N TYR A 611 -42.15 -6.03 7.37
CA TYR A 611 -43.41 -5.49 7.80
C TYR A 611 -43.80 -4.28 6.95
N GLU A 612 -44.87 -4.44 6.12
CA GLU A 612 -45.34 -3.40 5.20
C GLU A 612 -44.21 -2.92 4.26
N MET A 613 -43.82 -1.67 4.42
CA MET A 613 -42.72 -1.05 3.67
C MET A 613 -41.35 -1.23 4.30
N PHE A 614 -41.27 -1.85 5.46
CA PHE A 614 -40.01 -2.02 6.20
C PHE A 614 -39.49 -3.43 6.13
N ARG A 615 -38.21 -3.59 5.85
CA ARG A 615 -37.48 -4.84 5.97
C ARG A 615 -36.12 -4.58 6.62
N GLY A 616 -35.45 -5.60 7.12
CA GLY A 616 -34.14 -5.43 7.72
C GLY A 616 -33.76 -6.53 8.68
N ASN A 617 -32.74 -6.27 9.45
CA ASN A 617 -32.20 -7.19 10.44
C ASN A 617 -31.76 -6.45 11.70
N PHE A 618 -31.73 -7.17 12.80
CA PHE A 618 -31.09 -6.72 14.03
C PHE A 618 -30.53 -7.94 14.77
N GLY A 619 -29.36 -7.76 15.34
CA GLY A 619 -28.69 -8.87 15.99
C GLY A 619 -27.50 -8.44 16.83
N VAL A 620 -26.83 -9.43 17.37
CA VAL A 620 -25.66 -9.24 18.20
C VAL A 620 -24.62 -10.34 17.87
N ARG A 621 -23.37 -9.95 17.86
CA ARG A 621 -22.24 -10.85 17.79
C ARG A 621 -21.41 -10.71 19.05
N TYR A 622 -21.05 -11.82 19.66
CA TYR A 622 -20.12 -11.91 20.78
C TYR A 622 -18.86 -12.60 20.29
N LEU A 623 -17.72 -12.08 20.67
CA LEU A 623 -16.43 -12.71 20.39
C LEU A 623 -15.54 -12.69 21.63
N GLU A 624 -14.67 -13.68 21.72
CA GLU A 624 -13.59 -13.81 22.69
C GLU A 624 -12.32 -14.19 21.92
N THR A 625 -11.24 -13.49 22.17
CA THR A 625 -9.95 -13.69 21.49
C THR A 625 -8.83 -13.82 22.50
N GLU A 626 -8.00 -14.86 22.34
CA GLU A 626 -6.75 -15.04 23.04
C GLU A 626 -5.58 -14.73 22.08
N VAL A 627 -4.61 -13.95 22.56
CA VAL A 627 -3.42 -13.54 21.80
C VAL A 627 -2.19 -14.12 22.47
N THR A 628 -1.30 -14.71 21.71
CA THR A 628 0.04 -15.14 22.15
C THR A 628 1.08 -14.47 21.27
N SER A 629 1.95 -13.67 21.87
CA SER A 629 3.07 -13.03 21.20
C SER A 629 4.39 -13.60 21.72
N VAL A 630 5.21 -14.10 20.81
CA VAL A 630 6.56 -14.59 21.06
C VAL A 630 7.55 -13.71 20.32
N GLY A 631 8.55 -13.19 21.03
CA GLY A 631 9.61 -12.37 20.46
C GLY A 631 10.92 -12.59 21.22
N ASN A 632 11.94 -11.84 20.89
CA ASN A 632 13.26 -11.92 21.49
C ASN A 632 13.60 -10.65 22.25
N SER A 633 14.11 -10.81 23.47
CA SER A 633 14.80 -9.74 24.20
C SER A 633 16.29 -9.94 24.09
N ILE A 634 16.99 -8.93 23.66
CA ILE A 634 18.44 -8.96 23.46
C ILE A 634 19.10 -8.12 24.52
N THR A 635 20.05 -8.73 25.20
CA THR A 635 20.97 -8.08 26.15
C THR A 635 22.41 -8.34 25.72
N VAL A 636 23.36 -7.66 26.31
CA VAL A 636 24.78 -7.84 25.99
C VAL A 636 25.51 -8.28 27.27
N ASP A 637 26.40 -9.27 27.15
CA ASP A 637 27.25 -9.70 28.25
C ASP A 637 28.44 -8.73 28.52
N ASP A 638 29.18 -8.95 29.56
CA ASP A 638 30.36 -8.12 29.94
C ASP A 638 31.46 -8.13 28.84
N GLU A 639 31.45 -9.10 27.94
CA GLU A 639 32.36 -9.23 26.82
C GLU A 639 31.83 -8.59 25.53
N GLY A 640 30.58 -8.07 25.55
CA GLY A 640 29.94 -7.45 24.40
C GLY A 640 29.24 -8.43 23.43
N ASN A 641 29.02 -9.69 23.82
CA ASN A 641 28.30 -10.65 23.03
C ASN A 641 26.77 -10.52 23.27
N GLU A 642 25.98 -10.63 22.23
CA GLU A 642 24.51 -10.65 22.36
C GLU A 642 24.03 -11.89 23.10
N LEU A 643 23.20 -11.66 24.09
CA LEU A 643 22.44 -12.68 24.80
C LEU A 643 20.98 -12.58 24.43
N VAL A 644 20.53 -13.52 23.63
CA VAL A 644 19.13 -13.59 23.16
C VAL A 644 18.31 -14.45 24.12
N SER A 645 17.19 -13.89 24.58
CA SER A 645 16.21 -14.64 25.39
C SER A 645 14.83 -14.51 24.77
N GLN A 646 14.16 -15.63 24.54
CA GLN A 646 12.79 -15.61 24.03
C GLN A 646 11.82 -15.15 25.13
N VAL A 647 10.92 -14.25 24.77
CA VAL A 647 9.87 -13.70 25.62
C VAL A 647 8.52 -14.11 25.04
N THR A 648 7.64 -14.61 25.88
CA THR A 648 6.25 -14.90 25.49
C THR A 648 5.31 -14.10 26.35
N THR A 649 4.40 -13.36 25.70
CA THR A 649 3.36 -12.58 26.34
C THR A 649 2.00 -13.06 25.83
N THR A 650 1.02 -13.18 26.74
CA THR A 650 -0.36 -13.53 26.38
C THR A 650 -1.31 -12.42 26.79
N GLY A 651 -2.33 -12.19 25.98
CA GLY A 651 -3.43 -11.27 26.26
C GLY A 651 -4.75 -11.89 25.87
N ASP A 652 -5.84 -11.34 26.38
CA ASP A 652 -7.20 -11.73 26.01
C ASP A 652 -8.13 -10.53 26.02
N TYR A 653 -9.16 -10.60 25.20
CA TYR A 653 -10.22 -9.59 25.16
C TYR A 653 -11.53 -10.20 24.66
N ASP A 654 -12.66 -9.58 25.08
CA ASP A 654 -13.98 -9.94 24.59
C ASP A 654 -14.81 -8.71 24.21
N PHE A 655 -15.69 -8.87 23.22
CA PHE A 655 -16.57 -7.82 22.75
C PHE A 655 -17.98 -8.30 22.46
N VAL A 656 -18.93 -7.39 22.68
CA VAL A 656 -20.32 -7.51 22.26
C VAL A 656 -20.60 -6.46 21.19
N LEU A 657 -20.98 -6.90 19.99
CA LEU A 657 -21.17 -6.09 18.81
C LEU A 657 -22.63 -6.11 18.36
N PRO A 658 -23.48 -5.18 18.86
CA PRO A 658 -24.84 -5.02 18.39
C PRO A 658 -24.88 -4.37 17.01
N ARG A 659 -25.75 -4.84 16.11
CA ARG A 659 -25.89 -4.35 14.74
C ARG A 659 -27.35 -4.32 14.33
N VAL A 660 -27.77 -3.32 13.55
CA VAL A 660 -29.12 -3.17 13.03
C VAL A 660 -29.09 -2.52 11.65
N ASN A 661 -29.85 -3.06 10.74
CA ASN A 661 -30.09 -2.50 9.41
C ASN A 661 -31.60 -2.46 9.16
N ILE A 662 -32.11 -1.33 8.68
CA ILE A 662 -33.51 -1.10 8.37
C ILE A 662 -33.59 -0.50 6.96
N VAL A 663 -34.39 -1.09 6.13
CA VAL A 663 -34.71 -0.62 4.77
C VAL A 663 -36.19 -0.27 4.74
N ALA A 664 -36.52 0.88 4.17
CA ALA A 664 -37.89 1.30 3.97
C ALA A 664 -38.13 1.58 2.48
N ASP A 665 -38.96 0.77 1.84
CA ASP A 665 -39.42 0.95 0.45
C ASP A 665 -40.58 1.96 0.46
N VAL A 666 -40.25 3.26 0.51
CA VAL A 666 -41.24 4.35 0.70
C VAL A 666 -42.04 4.65 -0.57
N ALA A 667 -41.54 4.24 -1.73
CA ALA A 667 -42.25 4.21 -3.01
C ALA A 667 -41.62 3.10 -3.87
N ASP A 668 -42.28 2.75 -4.96
CA ASP A 668 -41.83 1.69 -5.87
C ASP A 668 -40.38 1.93 -6.38
N ASP A 669 -39.93 3.17 -6.42
CA ASP A 669 -38.64 3.62 -6.94
C ASP A 669 -37.78 4.32 -5.90
N VAL A 670 -38.20 4.39 -4.62
CA VAL A 670 -37.46 5.12 -3.56
C VAL A 670 -37.23 4.23 -2.34
N VAL A 671 -35.96 4.02 -2.02
CA VAL A 671 -35.52 3.22 -0.88
C VAL A 671 -34.76 4.10 0.12
N LEU A 672 -35.12 4.01 1.39
CA LEU A 672 -34.37 4.60 2.49
C LEU A 672 -33.69 3.48 3.27
N ARG A 673 -32.42 3.67 3.65
CA ARG A 673 -31.64 2.71 4.43
C ARG A 673 -31.11 3.38 5.69
N PHE A 674 -31.18 2.65 6.78
CA PHE A 674 -30.55 3.03 8.06
C PHE A 674 -29.74 1.84 8.57
N GLY A 675 -28.50 2.08 8.90
CA GLY A 675 -27.58 1.15 9.55
C GLY A 675 -27.04 1.72 10.85
N ALA A 676 -26.89 0.88 11.87
CA ALA A 676 -26.14 1.23 13.07
C ALA A 676 -25.48 -0.02 13.65
N GLY A 677 -24.23 0.10 14.08
CA GLY A 677 -23.51 -1.02 14.62
C GLY A 677 -22.25 -0.63 15.39
N LYS A 678 -21.80 -1.58 16.21
CA LYS A 678 -20.49 -1.55 16.84
C LYS A 678 -19.57 -2.56 16.15
N ASP A 679 -18.34 -2.16 15.90
CA ASP A 679 -17.27 -3.02 15.38
C ASP A 679 -15.95 -2.71 16.10
N ILE A 680 -14.90 -3.49 15.79
CA ILE A 680 -13.58 -3.34 16.36
C ILE A 680 -12.52 -3.32 15.25
N ARG A 681 -11.36 -2.68 15.51
CA ARG A 681 -10.13 -2.84 14.74
C ARG A 681 -9.07 -3.47 15.64
N ARG A 682 -8.58 -4.64 15.27
CA ARG A 682 -7.45 -5.28 15.98
C ARG A 682 -6.15 -4.54 15.67
N PRO A 683 -5.17 -4.52 16.60
CA PRO A 683 -3.82 -4.05 16.29
C PRO A 683 -3.20 -4.89 15.17
N ASP A 684 -2.32 -4.31 14.39
CA ASP A 684 -1.52 -5.06 13.43
C ASP A 684 -0.56 -6.00 14.16
N PHE A 685 -0.11 -7.08 13.51
CA PHE A 685 0.67 -8.10 14.22
C PHE A 685 2.01 -7.57 14.72
N ASP A 686 2.70 -6.73 13.97
CA ASP A 686 3.96 -6.13 14.38
C ASP A 686 3.81 -5.20 15.60
N ASP A 687 2.67 -4.51 15.73
CA ASP A 687 2.35 -3.68 16.89
C ASP A 687 2.30 -4.49 18.20
N LEU A 688 1.99 -5.78 18.11
CA LEU A 688 1.92 -6.70 19.25
C LEU A 688 3.26 -7.41 19.54
N SER A 689 4.33 -7.13 18.79
CA SER A 689 5.62 -7.77 18.97
C SER A 689 6.19 -7.50 20.37
N THR A 690 6.85 -8.49 20.94
CA THR A 690 7.62 -8.35 22.19
C THR A 690 9.11 -8.15 21.94
N SER A 691 9.53 -8.07 20.67
CA SER A 691 10.93 -7.87 20.29
C SER A 691 11.36 -6.43 20.47
N VAL A 692 12.63 -6.25 20.85
CA VAL A 692 13.28 -4.94 21.05
C VAL A 692 14.58 -4.91 20.29
N THR A 693 14.74 -3.91 19.41
CA THR A 693 15.97 -3.70 18.62
C THR A 693 16.78 -2.56 19.17
N PHE A 694 18.01 -2.82 19.60
CA PHE A 694 18.96 -1.81 20.02
C PHE A 694 19.95 -1.48 18.91
N SER A 695 20.36 -0.21 18.85
CA SER A 695 21.41 0.29 17.96
C SER A 695 22.65 0.66 18.77
N THR A 696 23.83 0.56 18.17
CA THR A 696 25.06 1.09 18.76
C THR A 696 25.08 2.62 18.81
N SER A 697 24.20 3.29 18.05
CA SER A 697 24.01 4.74 18.15
C SER A 697 23.19 5.07 19.40
N PRO A 698 23.60 6.10 20.17
CA PRO A 698 22.85 6.54 21.34
C PRO A 698 21.64 7.43 21.01
N ASN A 699 21.42 7.79 19.76
CA ASN A 699 20.45 8.83 19.39
C ASN A 699 19.08 8.37 18.90
N PRO A 700 18.92 7.28 18.14
CA PRO A 700 17.57 6.91 17.68
C PRO A 700 16.70 6.40 18.82
N ASN A 701 15.41 6.68 18.72
CA ASN A 701 14.42 5.99 19.53
C ASN A 701 14.42 4.50 19.18
N VAL A 702 14.04 3.69 20.14
CA VAL A 702 13.89 2.25 19.96
C VAL A 702 12.41 1.97 19.72
N ALA A 703 12.10 1.43 18.54
CA ALA A 703 10.76 0.96 18.27
C ALA A 703 10.49 -0.31 19.09
N ILE A 704 9.38 -0.32 19.82
CA ILE A 704 8.94 -1.40 20.68
C ILE A 704 7.47 -1.67 20.40
N GLY A 705 7.12 -2.91 20.07
CA GLY A 705 5.72 -3.30 19.99
C GLY A 705 5.08 -3.37 21.39
N ASN A 706 3.76 -3.29 21.41
CA ASN A 706 2.97 -3.29 22.64
C ASN A 706 1.95 -4.46 22.66
N PRO A 707 2.31 -5.59 23.25
CA PRO A 707 1.42 -6.77 23.32
C PRO A 707 0.16 -6.53 24.20
N ASN A 708 0.07 -5.38 24.88
CA ASN A 708 -1.09 -5.02 25.68
C ASN A 708 -2.06 -4.07 24.93
N LEU A 709 -1.83 -3.80 23.65
CA LEU A 709 -2.79 -3.06 22.83
C LEU A 709 -4.12 -3.77 22.79
N THR A 710 -5.18 -3.03 23.04
CA THR A 710 -6.55 -3.50 22.89
C THR A 710 -7.13 -3.05 21.54
N PRO A 711 -8.08 -3.81 20.97
CA PRO A 711 -8.77 -3.36 19.77
C PRO A 711 -9.43 -2.00 19.93
N GLU A 712 -9.35 -1.17 18.87
CA GLU A 712 -10.15 0.04 18.78
C GLU A 712 -11.64 -0.31 18.73
N GLU A 713 -12.48 0.47 19.38
CA GLU A 713 -13.93 0.34 19.31
C GLU A 713 -14.54 1.40 18.41
N VAL A 714 -15.39 1.00 17.47
CA VAL A 714 -16.06 1.92 16.56
C VAL A 714 -17.57 1.72 16.57
N ILE A 715 -18.30 2.81 16.77
CA ILE A 715 -19.76 2.86 16.64
C ILE A 715 -20.09 3.67 15.40
N SER A 716 -20.82 3.05 14.49
CA SER A 716 -21.19 3.63 13.20
C SER A 716 -22.71 3.86 13.11
N TYR A 717 -23.08 4.95 12.45
CA TYR A 717 -24.47 5.25 12.04
C TYR A 717 -24.47 5.64 10.58
N ASP A 718 -25.35 5.03 9.80
CA ASP A 718 -25.49 5.26 8.38
C ASP A 718 -26.95 5.56 8.05
N LEU A 719 -27.17 6.52 7.15
CA LEU A 719 -28.46 6.84 6.58
C LEU A 719 -28.28 7.10 5.08
N ALA A 720 -29.04 6.38 4.24
CA ALA A 720 -29.00 6.58 2.81
C ALA A 720 -30.41 6.68 2.21
N ALA A 721 -30.52 7.46 1.13
CA ALA A 721 -31.69 7.54 0.30
C ALA A 721 -31.32 7.25 -1.15
N GLU A 722 -32.05 6.37 -1.79
CA GLU A 722 -31.79 5.89 -3.15
C GLU A 722 -33.07 6.07 -3.98
N TRP A 723 -32.97 6.71 -5.14
CA TRP A 723 -34.06 6.89 -6.07
C TRP A 723 -33.73 6.21 -7.42
N TYR A 724 -34.39 5.10 -7.67
CA TYR A 724 -34.25 4.27 -8.86
C TYR A 724 -35.22 4.74 -9.94
N PHE A 725 -34.99 5.88 -10.54
CA PHE A 725 -35.95 6.61 -11.39
C PHE A 725 -36.10 6.04 -12.81
N ALA A 726 -35.22 5.17 -13.26
CA ALA A 726 -35.28 4.43 -14.51
C ALA A 726 -34.46 3.15 -14.43
N GLU A 727 -34.64 2.24 -15.39
CA GLU A 727 -33.83 1.03 -15.48
C GLU A 727 -32.35 1.39 -15.63
N GLY A 728 -31.48 0.73 -14.85
CA GLY A 728 -30.06 1.02 -14.84
C GLY A 728 -29.69 2.42 -14.33
N SER A 729 -30.63 3.16 -13.70
CA SER A 729 -30.42 4.54 -13.29
C SER A 729 -30.80 4.78 -11.83
N VAL A 730 -29.91 5.41 -11.08
CA VAL A 730 -30.10 5.72 -9.64
C VAL A 730 -29.45 7.06 -9.28
N VAL A 731 -30.07 7.76 -8.35
CA VAL A 731 -29.44 8.85 -7.57
C VAL A 731 -29.45 8.44 -6.12
N SER A 732 -28.31 8.48 -5.46
CA SER A 732 -28.20 8.16 -4.04
C SER A 732 -27.49 9.25 -3.26
N VAL A 733 -27.92 9.41 -2.01
CA VAL A 733 -27.28 10.28 -0.99
C VAL A 733 -27.16 9.48 0.29
N GLY A 734 -25.93 9.39 0.79
CA GLY A 734 -25.62 8.76 2.07
C GLY A 734 -25.03 9.73 3.05
N ILE A 735 -25.29 9.54 4.33
CA ILE A 735 -24.66 10.25 5.44
C ILE A 735 -24.14 9.20 6.41
N PHE A 736 -22.90 9.36 6.85
CA PHE A 736 -22.33 8.48 7.86
C PHE A 736 -21.75 9.27 9.03
N HIS A 737 -21.74 8.63 10.19
CA HIS A 737 -21.10 9.13 11.39
C HIS A 737 -20.51 7.97 12.16
N LYS A 738 -19.20 8.05 12.45
CA LYS A 738 -18.46 7.05 13.20
C LYS A 738 -17.83 7.71 14.42
N THR A 739 -17.99 7.09 15.57
CA THR A 739 -17.28 7.45 16.80
C THR A 739 -16.31 6.31 17.13
N ARG A 740 -15.06 6.65 17.38
CA ARG A 740 -14.00 5.70 17.64
C ARG A 740 -13.36 5.99 18.98
N LYS A 741 -13.07 4.93 19.75
CA LYS A 741 -12.32 4.96 21.01
C LYS A 741 -11.12 4.05 20.89
N ASP A 742 -10.15 4.30 21.77
CA ASP A 742 -8.94 3.49 21.87
C ASP A 742 -8.16 3.45 20.54
N LEU A 743 -8.18 4.57 19.77
CA LEU A 743 -7.42 4.70 18.53
C LEU A 743 -5.95 4.33 18.76
N HIS A 744 -5.38 3.50 17.89
CA HIS A 744 -3.96 3.17 17.96
C HIS A 744 -3.15 4.37 17.48
N VAL A 745 -2.37 4.94 18.40
CA VAL A 745 -1.57 6.13 18.18
C VAL A 745 -0.13 5.86 18.59
N GLU A 746 0.78 6.54 17.95
CA GLU A 746 2.19 6.45 18.28
C GLU A 746 2.50 7.28 19.53
N GLN A 747 3.26 6.73 20.44
CA GLN A 747 3.76 7.40 21.61
C GLN A 747 5.29 7.35 21.66
N ILE A 748 5.89 8.52 21.64
CA ILE A 748 7.33 8.68 21.85
C ILE A 748 7.56 9.06 23.30
N VAL A 749 8.37 8.27 24.01
CA VAL A 749 8.82 8.57 25.37
C VAL A 749 10.30 8.86 25.34
N SER A 750 10.66 10.13 25.52
CA SER A 750 12.06 10.53 25.59
C SER A 750 12.70 10.20 26.96
N PRO A 751 13.99 9.84 27.01
CA PRO A 751 14.70 9.65 28.27
C PRO A 751 14.86 10.99 28.99
N TYR A 752 15.05 10.92 30.31
CA TYR A 752 15.41 12.12 31.06
C TYR A 752 16.77 12.67 30.60
N GLU A 753 16.82 13.95 30.36
CA GLU A 753 18.04 14.70 30.06
C GLU A 753 18.20 15.81 31.12
N ASP A 754 19.38 15.87 31.74
CA ASP A 754 19.68 16.90 32.73
C ASP A 754 19.72 18.28 32.05
N PRO A 755 18.85 19.22 32.40
CA PRO A 755 18.70 20.49 31.68
C PRO A 755 19.91 21.43 31.87
N VAL A 756 20.83 21.08 32.76
CA VAL A 756 22.05 21.90 33.04
C VAL A 756 23.26 21.35 32.31
N THR A 757 23.40 20.03 32.26
CA THR A 757 24.56 19.36 31.69
C THR A 757 24.34 18.81 30.30
N GLY A 758 23.07 18.62 29.89
CA GLY A 758 22.69 17.95 28.64
C GLY A 758 22.99 16.45 28.65
N TYR A 759 23.31 15.87 29.81
CA TYR A 759 23.56 14.43 29.90
C TYR A 759 22.25 13.67 30.10
N ARG A 760 22.08 12.62 29.29
CA ARG A 760 20.98 11.66 29.44
C ARG A 760 21.22 10.75 30.64
N ASP A 761 20.16 10.13 31.12
CA ASP A 761 20.18 9.13 32.17
C ASP A 761 21.01 7.90 31.75
N LEU A 762 21.90 7.49 32.64
CA LEU A 762 22.75 6.29 32.48
C LEU A 762 22.36 5.17 33.43
N THR A 763 21.23 5.28 34.13
CA THR A 763 20.79 4.26 35.09
C THR A 763 20.01 3.14 34.38
N ASP A 764 20.21 1.91 34.80
CA ASP A 764 19.43 0.76 34.37
C ASP A 764 18.62 0.21 35.58
N PRO A 765 17.28 0.21 35.54
CA PRO A 765 16.40 0.79 34.50
C PRO A 765 16.38 2.32 34.50
N CYS A 766 15.99 2.90 33.35
CA CYS A 766 15.87 4.35 33.17
C CYS A 766 14.91 4.98 34.19
N GLU A 767 15.35 6.00 34.94
CA GLU A 767 14.53 6.65 35.98
C GLU A 767 13.52 7.66 35.40
N GLY A 768 13.81 8.24 34.22
CA GLY A 768 13.09 9.36 33.64
C GLY A 768 12.27 9.06 32.39
N GLY A 769 12.15 7.80 32.02
CA GLY A 769 11.47 7.36 30.77
C GLY A 769 12.45 6.78 29.76
N GLY A 770 11.91 6.25 28.65
CA GLY A 770 12.68 5.52 27.65
C GLY A 770 13.11 4.12 28.12
N ILE A 771 14.07 3.54 27.42
CA ILE A 771 14.64 2.22 27.71
C ILE A 771 16.17 2.29 27.77
N PHE A 772 16.78 1.51 28.66
CA PHE A 772 18.24 1.40 28.71
C PHE A 772 18.76 0.60 27.52
N ASN A 773 19.57 1.23 26.69
CA ASN A 773 20.23 0.60 25.55
C ASN A 773 21.67 0.23 25.97
N PRO A 774 21.95 -1.04 26.27
CA PRO A 774 23.24 -1.45 26.81
C PRO A 774 24.38 -1.43 25.80
N ILE A 775 24.09 -1.43 24.49
CA ILE A 775 25.10 -1.47 23.43
C ILE A 775 25.39 -0.10 22.82
N ALA A 776 24.64 0.94 23.18
CA ALA A 776 24.85 2.27 22.64
C ALA A 776 26.25 2.76 22.98
N ASP A 777 27.05 3.14 21.98
CA ASP A 777 28.38 3.71 22.19
C ASP A 777 28.24 5.17 22.67
N ILE A 778 28.61 5.39 23.92
CA ILE A 778 28.63 6.72 24.56
C ILE A 778 29.97 7.43 24.47
N ASN A 779 30.98 6.82 23.86
CA ASN A 779 32.25 7.49 23.58
C ASN A 779 32.09 8.67 22.61
N VAL A 780 30.96 8.76 21.90
CA VAL A 780 30.61 9.95 21.13
C VAL A 780 30.43 11.21 21.97
N PHE A 781 30.15 11.07 23.27
CA PHE A 781 30.06 12.18 24.22
C PHE A 781 31.35 12.47 24.97
N GLY A 782 32.39 11.63 24.84
CA GLY A 782 33.67 11.81 25.44
C GLY A 782 34.49 10.51 25.49
N PRO A 783 35.82 10.59 25.56
CA PRO A 783 36.67 9.41 25.50
C PRO A 783 36.51 8.51 26.73
N ASP A 784 36.57 7.21 26.54
CA ASP A 784 36.58 6.17 27.55
C ASP A 784 35.31 6.10 28.45
N LEU A 785 34.15 6.54 27.93
CA LEU A 785 32.89 6.46 28.66
C LEU A 785 32.23 5.06 28.56
N GLY A 786 32.54 4.29 27.49
CA GLY A 786 32.04 2.93 27.32
C GLY A 786 30.72 2.84 26.56
N THR A 787 29.83 1.96 26.99
CA THR A 787 28.52 1.73 26.39
C THR A 787 27.45 1.80 27.45
N GLY A 788 26.22 2.06 26.98
CA GLY A 788 25.00 2.03 27.79
C GLY A 788 24.45 3.40 28.16
N ILE A 789 23.24 3.68 27.68
CA ILE A 789 22.52 4.94 27.93
C ILE A 789 21.00 4.70 27.75
N CYS A 790 20.20 5.49 28.45
CA CYS A 790 18.78 5.54 28.20
C CYS A 790 18.49 6.23 26.87
N VAL A 791 17.70 5.56 26.02
CA VAL A 791 17.25 6.07 24.73
C VAL A 791 15.73 6.19 24.72
N GLY A 792 15.19 7.01 23.82
CA GLY A 792 13.75 7.13 23.68
C GLY A 792 13.10 5.82 23.20
N THR A 793 11.85 5.66 23.52
CA THR A 793 11.02 4.57 22.99
C THR A 793 9.92 5.12 22.12
N GLU A 794 9.63 4.41 21.05
CA GLU A 794 8.54 4.64 20.14
C GLU A 794 7.64 3.40 20.12
N THR A 795 6.40 3.55 20.54
CA THR A 795 5.46 2.42 20.67
C THR A 795 4.05 2.87 20.36
N LYS A 796 3.20 1.96 19.90
CA LYS A 796 1.77 2.24 19.78
C LYS A 796 1.05 2.03 21.12
N VAL A 797 0.12 2.93 21.40
CA VAL A 797 -0.76 2.90 22.57
C VAL A 797 -2.20 3.19 22.16
N ASN A 798 -3.15 2.84 23.02
CA ASN A 798 -4.54 3.25 22.81
C ASN A 798 -4.72 4.72 23.25
N ASP A 799 -5.21 5.59 22.36
CA ASP A 799 -5.55 6.97 22.70
C ASP A 799 -6.74 7.00 23.69
N SER A 800 -6.62 7.78 24.74
CA SER A 800 -7.70 7.99 25.72
C SER A 800 -8.84 8.87 25.18
N GLY A 801 -8.59 9.59 24.09
CA GLY A 801 -9.54 10.48 23.44
C GLY A 801 -10.57 9.76 22.58
N GLU A 802 -11.73 10.39 22.41
CA GLU A 802 -12.73 9.93 21.45
C GLU A 802 -12.55 10.69 20.13
N THR A 803 -12.51 9.96 19.02
CA THR A 803 -12.45 10.55 17.69
C THR A 803 -13.77 10.39 16.95
N THR A 804 -14.06 11.33 16.07
CA THR A 804 -15.28 11.36 15.27
C THR A 804 -14.93 11.49 13.81
N GLN A 805 -15.52 10.61 12.98
CA GLN A 805 -15.50 10.70 11.55
C GLN A 805 -16.91 10.80 11.01
N LYS A 806 -17.16 11.74 10.13
CA LYS A 806 -18.48 11.95 9.53
C LYS A 806 -18.35 12.37 8.08
N GLY A 807 -19.38 12.10 7.28
CA GLY A 807 -19.35 12.49 5.88
C GLY A 807 -20.69 12.35 5.18
N ILE A 808 -20.69 12.83 3.94
CA ILE A 808 -21.80 12.75 3.00
C ILE A 808 -21.27 12.14 1.71
N GLU A 809 -21.99 11.16 1.19
CA GLU A 809 -21.71 10.46 -0.06
C GLU A 809 -22.83 10.72 -1.06
N PHE A 810 -22.48 11.13 -2.28
CA PHE A 810 -23.40 11.31 -3.39
C PHE A 810 -23.03 10.38 -4.53
N ALA A 811 -24.00 9.72 -5.14
CA ALA A 811 -23.76 8.96 -6.37
C ALA A 811 -24.90 9.14 -7.35
N VAL A 812 -24.55 9.14 -8.63
CA VAL A 812 -25.48 9.19 -9.75
C VAL A 812 -25.01 8.17 -10.79
N GLN A 813 -25.92 7.31 -11.19
CA GLN A 813 -25.79 6.48 -12.37
C GLN A 813 -26.94 6.79 -13.28
N TYR A 814 -26.67 7.14 -14.53
CA TYR A 814 -27.71 7.48 -15.50
C TYR A 814 -27.38 6.91 -16.87
N ASP A 815 -28.30 6.09 -17.37
CA ASP A 815 -28.23 5.49 -18.68
C ASP A 815 -29.25 6.15 -19.64
N LEU A 816 -28.83 6.44 -20.86
CA LEU A 816 -29.67 7.07 -21.88
C LEU A 816 -30.40 6.07 -22.80
N ALA A 817 -30.29 4.76 -22.55
CA ALA A 817 -30.91 3.73 -23.38
C ALA A 817 -32.44 3.90 -23.51
N GLY A 818 -33.09 4.33 -22.43
CA GLY A 818 -34.53 4.60 -22.42
C GLY A 818 -35.01 5.68 -23.41
N PHE A 819 -34.09 6.47 -23.99
CA PHE A 819 -34.37 7.54 -24.95
C PHE A 819 -33.90 7.19 -26.36
N GLU A 820 -33.92 5.92 -26.74
CA GLU A 820 -33.39 5.47 -28.03
C GLU A 820 -34.17 6.07 -29.21
N GLU A 821 -35.48 6.22 -29.08
CA GLU A 821 -36.33 6.80 -30.13
C GLU A 821 -35.97 8.27 -30.42
N GLU A 822 -35.60 9.05 -29.40
CA GLU A 822 -35.29 10.48 -29.51
C GLU A 822 -33.82 10.70 -29.84
N LEU A 823 -32.90 9.95 -29.24
CA LEU A 823 -31.48 10.20 -29.31
C LEU A 823 -30.72 9.38 -30.35
N GLY A 824 -31.37 8.26 -30.84
CA GLY A 824 -30.75 7.39 -31.85
C GLY A 824 -29.42 6.82 -31.38
N TRP A 825 -28.32 7.15 -32.06
CA TRP A 825 -26.99 6.68 -31.69
C TRP A 825 -26.53 7.22 -30.33
N ALA A 826 -26.97 8.40 -29.95
CA ALA A 826 -26.55 9.03 -28.69
C ALA A 826 -27.20 8.37 -27.46
N SER A 827 -28.21 7.49 -27.63
CA SER A 827 -28.73 6.67 -26.56
C SER A 827 -27.71 5.64 -26.04
N GLY A 828 -26.59 5.47 -26.76
CA GLY A 828 -25.45 4.69 -26.31
C GLY A 828 -24.68 5.26 -25.09
N PHE A 829 -24.85 6.54 -24.79
CA PHE A 829 -24.15 7.17 -23.66
C PHE A 829 -24.81 6.87 -22.31
N GLY A 830 -23.94 6.85 -21.28
CA GLY A 830 -24.32 6.90 -19.87
C GLY A 830 -23.25 7.58 -19.05
N VAL A 831 -23.59 7.89 -17.81
CA VAL A 831 -22.70 8.56 -16.86
C VAL A 831 -22.82 7.93 -15.48
N LEU A 832 -21.66 7.75 -14.83
CA LEU A 832 -21.55 7.48 -13.41
C LEU A 832 -20.78 8.64 -12.78
N ALA A 833 -21.24 9.11 -11.63
CA ALA A 833 -20.51 10.11 -10.87
C ALA A 833 -20.72 9.86 -9.38
N ASN A 834 -19.66 9.96 -8.61
CA ASN A 834 -19.73 9.94 -7.16
C ASN A 834 -18.91 11.09 -6.57
N TYR A 835 -19.32 11.53 -5.38
CA TYR A 835 -18.63 12.56 -4.64
C TYR A 835 -18.75 12.27 -3.14
N THR A 836 -17.63 12.29 -2.46
CA THR A 836 -17.52 12.06 -1.02
C THR A 836 -16.97 13.32 -0.35
N ILE A 837 -17.66 13.77 0.69
CA ILE A 837 -17.20 14.82 1.61
C ILE A 837 -17.10 14.19 2.98
N GLN A 838 -15.96 14.28 3.61
CA GLN A 838 -15.75 13.70 4.95
C GLN A 838 -14.82 14.55 5.81
N GLU A 839 -14.93 14.38 7.12
CA GLU A 839 -14.14 15.09 8.10
C GLU A 839 -13.80 14.15 9.26
N PHE A 840 -12.59 14.24 9.76
CA PHE A 840 -12.11 13.55 10.96
C PHE A 840 -11.74 14.59 12.02
N SER A 841 -12.10 14.34 13.28
CA SER A 841 -11.84 15.26 14.40
C SER A 841 -11.81 14.52 15.73
N GLY A 842 -11.23 15.15 16.75
CA GLY A 842 -11.10 14.61 18.10
C GLY A 842 -9.75 13.91 18.30
N GLY A 843 -9.60 13.18 19.40
CA GLY A 843 -8.36 12.59 19.87
C GLY A 843 -7.65 13.47 20.90
N GLU A 844 -6.81 12.86 21.71
CA GLU A 844 -6.00 13.53 22.74
C GLU A 844 -4.50 13.34 22.52
N ALA A 845 -4.12 12.35 21.73
CA ALA A 845 -2.71 12.13 21.39
C ALA A 845 -2.23 13.21 20.40
N GLU A 846 -1.10 13.81 20.70
CA GLU A 846 -0.48 14.84 19.88
C GLU A 846 0.96 14.46 19.54
N ASN A 847 1.38 14.73 18.31
CA ASN A 847 2.78 14.76 17.91
C ASN A 847 3.28 16.20 17.99
N SER A 848 4.43 16.40 18.61
CA SER A 848 5.07 17.70 18.74
C SER A 848 6.18 17.88 17.70
N ALA A 849 6.35 19.11 17.27
CA ALA A 849 7.43 19.48 16.36
C ALA A 849 8.81 19.08 16.92
N THR A 850 9.65 18.52 16.06
CA THR A 850 11.04 18.24 16.39
C THR A 850 11.79 19.53 16.72
N SER A 851 12.94 19.42 17.36
CA SER A 851 13.77 20.60 17.69
C SER A 851 14.14 21.41 16.45
N ARG A 852 14.38 20.74 15.31
CA ARG A 852 14.69 21.41 14.03
C ARG A 852 13.47 22.19 13.52
N ALA A 853 12.31 21.57 13.48
CA ALA A 853 11.07 22.22 13.06
C ALA A 853 10.70 23.40 14.00
N SER A 854 10.84 23.21 15.31
CA SER A 854 10.59 24.25 16.31
C SER A 854 11.48 25.48 16.11
N ASN A 855 12.76 25.29 15.80
CA ASN A 855 13.67 26.42 15.50
C ASN A 855 13.22 27.23 14.28
N VAL A 856 12.71 26.54 13.24
CA VAL A 856 12.17 27.22 12.05
C VAL A 856 10.90 28.00 12.42
N PHE A 857 9.98 27.40 13.17
CA PHE A 857 8.74 28.07 13.58
C PHE A 857 8.98 29.24 14.55
N ALA A 858 9.95 29.11 15.46
CA ALA A 858 10.38 30.23 16.28
C ALA A 858 10.89 31.41 15.46
N ALA A 859 11.70 31.16 14.45
CA ALA A 859 12.21 32.19 13.56
C ALA A 859 11.09 32.85 12.72
N THR A 860 10.12 32.08 12.23
CA THR A 860 9.03 32.62 11.40
C THR A 860 8.01 33.42 12.20
N THR A 861 7.74 33.03 13.44
CA THR A 861 6.75 33.67 14.30
C THR A 861 7.37 34.76 15.19
N GLY A 862 8.66 34.70 15.45
CA GLY A 862 9.37 35.57 16.39
C GLY A 862 9.06 35.22 17.86
N ASP A 863 8.61 34.00 18.12
CA ASP A 863 8.32 33.47 19.45
C ASP A 863 9.20 32.24 19.72
N ASP A 864 10.24 32.42 20.54
CA ASP A 864 11.20 31.38 20.87
C ASP A 864 10.62 30.25 21.75
N ASP A 865 9.48 30.51 22.37
CA ASP A 865 8.79 29.54 23.23
C ASP A 865 7.58 28.89 22.50
N ILE A 866 7.46 29.02 21.18
CA ILE A 866 6.36 28.46 20.42
C ILE A 866 6.35 26.94 20.50
N GLU A 867 5.23 26.39 20.95
CA GLU A 867 4.97 24.96 20.90
C GLU A 867 4.02 24.69 19.72
N VAL A 868 4.46 23.87 18.80
CA VAL A 868 3.66 23.44 17.64
C VAL A 868 3.44 21.94 17.73
N SER A 869 2.20 21.55 17.79
CA SER A 869 1.79 20.16 17.80
C SER A 869 0.63 19.92 16.82
N ALA A 870 0.45 18.69 16.45
CA ALA A 870 -0.69 18.22 15.68
C ALA A 870 -1.34 17.03 16.38
N VAL A 871 -2.66 17.06 16.51
CA VAL A 871 -3.41 15.90 17.02
C VAL A 871 -3.24 14.76 16.03
N GLN A 872 -2.88 13.59 16.52
CA GLN A 872 -2.79 12.38 15.71
C GLN A 872 -4.19 12.01 15.18
N GLY A 873 -4.26 11.55 13.95
CA GLY A 873 -5.51 11.27 13.28
C GLY A 873 -5.39 10.19 12.23
N LEU A 874 -6.42 10.08 11.40
CA LEU A 874 -6.36 9.22 10.24
C LEU A 874 -5.48 9.88 9.16
N LEU A 875 -4.31 9.30 8.93
CA LEU A 875 -3.47 9.68 7.80
C LEU A 875 -4.08 9.19 6.48
N ASN A 876 -3.64 9.79 5.38
CA ASN A 876 -4.11 9.48 4.03
C ASN A 876 -5.61 9.73 3.78
N LEU A 877 -6.32 10.46 4.64
CA LEU A 877 -7.71 10.82 4.49
C LEU A 877 -7.86 12.15 3.74
N SER A 878 -8.42 12.13 2.52
CA SER A 878 -8.85 13.34 1.84
C SER A 878 -10.26 13.73 2.26
N GLU A 879 -10.49 15.00 2.56
CA GLU A 879 -11.82 15.49 2.92
C GLU A 879 -12.79 15.44 1.74
N ASN A 880 -12.28 15.68 0.53
CA ASN A 880 -13.06 15.66 -0.70
C ASN A 880 -12.46 14.70 -1.72
N ALA A 881 -13.32 13.89 -2.36
CA ALA A 881 -12.94 13.04 -3.48
C ALA A 881 -14.13 12.83 -4.42
N TYR A 882 -13.87 12.75 -5.72
CA TYR A 882 -14.91 12.44 -6.70
C TYR A 882 -14.39 11.64 -7.88
N ASN A 883 -15.29 10.88 -8.49
CA ASN A 883 -15.08 10.18 -9.74
C ASN A 883 -16.19 10.53 -10.71
N VAL A 884 -15.84 10.70 -11.97
CA VAL A 884 -16.80 10.89 -13.07
C VAL A 884 -16.41 9.97 -14.21
N THR A 885 -17.32 9.08 -14.57
CA THR A 885 -17.17 8.15 -15.70
C THR A 885 -18.24 8.46 -16.73
N VAL A 886 -17.82 8.64 -17.97
CA VAL A 886 -18.71 8.69 -19.14
C VAL A 886 -18.44 7.42 -19.94
N TYR A 887 -19.50 6.71 -20.29
CA TYR A 887 -19.39 5.52 -21.12
C TYR A 887 -20.29 5.61 -22.35
N TYR A 888 -19.97 4.83 -23.35
CA TYR A 888 -20.76 4.62 -24.54
C TYR A 888 -20.80 3.13 -24.86
N GLU A 889 -22.00 2.59 -25.07
CA GLU A 889 -22.17 1.22 -25.48
C GLU A 889 -23.31 1.10 -26.50
N LYS A 890 -22.94 0.89 -27.76
CA LYS A 890 -23.87 0.61 -28.85
C LYS A 890 -23.12 0.13 -30.08
N PHE A 891 -23.82 -0.70 -30.92
CA PHE A 891 -23.32 -1.18 -32.21
C PHE A 891 -22.01 -1.99 -32.11
N GLY A 892 -21.82 -2.75 -31.03
CA GLY A 892 -20.59 -3.49 -30.75
C GLY A 892 -19.41 -2.63 -30.34
N LEU A 893 -19.61 -1.32 -30.17
CA LEU A 893 -18.59 -0.42 -29.62
C LEU A 893 -18.91 -0.15 -28.16
N SER A 894 -17.95 -0.41 -27.27
CA SER A 894 -17.96 0.03 -25.89
C SER A 894 -16.76 0.94 -25.62
N ALA A 895 -16.98 2.05 -24.99
CA ALA A 895 -15.94 3.00 -24.64
C ALA A 895 -16.23 3.61 -23.26
N ARG A 896 -15.17 3.85 -22.51
CA ARG A 896 -15.26 4.45 -21.17
C ARG A 896 -14.16 5.49 -21.03
N MET A 897 -14.47 6.57 -20.34
CA MET A 897 -13.52 7.60 -19.92
C MET A 897 -13.84 7.96 -18.47
N ARG A 898 -12.88 7.80 -17.59
CA ARG A 898 -13.00 8.05 -16.15
C ARG A 898 -11.98 9.08 -15.71
N TYR A 899 -12.46 10.06 -14.97
CA TYR A 899 -11.62 11.02 -14.26
C TYR A 899 -11.86 10.87 -12.75
N THR A 900 -10.78 10.61 -12.00
CA THR A 900 -10.76 10.54 -10.55
C THR A 900 -10.01 11.72 -10.00
N TRP A 901 -10.48 12.28 -8.89
CA TRP A 901 -9.80 13.36 -8.17
C TRP A 901 -9.99 13.21 -6.67
N ARG A 902 -8.92 13.49 -5.93
CA ARG A 902 -8.95 13.58 -4.47
C ARG A 902 -8.19 14.80 -4.01
N GLU A 903 -8.67 15.44 -2.94
CA GLU A 903 -8.08 16.59 -2.29
C GLU A 903 -6.79 16.23 -1.57
N ALA A 904 -5.95 17.22 -1.32
CA ALA A 904 -4.73 17.10 -0.54
C ALA A 904 -4.99 16.47 0.84
N TYR A 905 -4.03 15.69 1.33
CA TYR A 905 -4.15 14.99 2.61
C TYR A 905 -2.80 14.81 3.28
N ARG A 906 -2.82 14.67 4.61
CA ARG A 906 -1.61 14.38 5.40
C ARG A 906 -1.19 12.93 5.21
N THR A 907 0.09 12.73 4.92
CA THR A 907 0.70 11.40 4.80
C THR A 907 1.56 11.05 6.00
N ASP A 908 2.05 12.05 6.72
CA ASP A 908 2.90 11.90 7.90
C ASP A 908 2.67 13.07 8.86
N ASP A 909 2.90 12.85 10.15
CA ASP A 909 2.92 13.86 11.18
C ASP A 909 4.38 14.23 11.50
N PHE A 910 4.67 14.85 12.63
CA PHE A 910 6.04 15.28 13.00
C PHE A 910 7.08 14.15 13.16
N GLY A 911 6.84 12.97 12.58
CA GLY A 911 7.81 11.88 12.57
C GLY A 911 9.09 12.25 11.81
N SER A 912 10.24 11.84 12.30
CA SER A 912 11.51 11.98 11.60
C SER A 912 11.90 10.64 11.00
N THR A 913 11.76 10.52 9.69
CA THR A 913 12.15 9.34 8.93
C THR A 913 13.38 9.63 8.08
N SER A 914 13.99 8.59 7.50
CA SER A 914 15.04 8.78 6.49
C SER A 914 14.53 9.51 5.24
N SER A 915 13.22 9.43 4.99
CA SER A 915 12.56 10.13 3.89
C SER A 915 12.24 11.58 4.22
N PHE A 916 11.96 11.90 5.50
CA PHE A 916 11.66 13.25 5.99
C PHE A 916 12.45 13.53 7.26
N PRO A 917 13.76 13.81 7.15
CA PRO A 917 14.64 13.97 8.32
C PRO A 917 14.37 15.24 9.14
N TRP A 918 13.49 16.11 8.67
CA TRP A 918 13.11 17.35 9.34
C TRP A 918 12.13 17.17 10.49
N GLY A 919 11.28 16.13 10.41
CA GLY A 919 10.14 15.98 11.29
C GLY A 919 9.10 17.08 11.10
N PHE A 920 8.87 17.54 9.88
CA PHE A 920 7.69 18.31 9.52
C PHE A 920 6.55 17.37 9.12
N PRO A 921 5.28 17.78 9.30
CA PRO A 921 4.19 17.08 8.67
C PRO A 921 4.37 17.04 7.16
N ALA A 922 4.00 15.93 6.54
CA ALA A 922 3.99 15.79 5.09
C ALA A 922 2.56 15.78 4.57
N VAL A 923 2.33 16.54 3.51
CA VAL A 923 1.02 16.68 2.86
C VAL A 923 1.16 16.35 1.39
N GLN A 924 0.45 15.34 0.92
CA GLN A 924 0.32 15.08 -0.50
C GLN A 924 -0.71 16.03 -1.10
N ALA A 925 -0.33 16.70 -2.19
CA ALA A 925 -1.20 17.62 -2.92
C ALA A 925 -2.42 16.92 -3.52
N ASP A 926 -3.41 17.70 -3.91
CA ASP A 926 -4.55 17.20 -4.65
C ASP A 926 -4.12 16.57 -5.98
N ARG A 927 -4.80 15.50 -6.36
CA ARG A 927 -4.43 14.73 -7.53
C ARG A 927 -5.65 14.31 -8.35
N GLY A 928 -5.56 14.48 -9.66
CA GLY A 928 -6.57 14.01 -10.60
C GLY A 928 -5.97 13.14 -11.70
N GLN A 929 -6.59 11.99 -12.02
CA GLN A 929 -6.12 11.04 -13.03
C GLN A 929 -7.21 10.75 -14.05
N LEU A 930 -6.84 10.70 -15.31
CA LEU A 930 -7.72 10.34 -16.44
C LEU A 930 -7.33 8.98 -16.99
N ASN A 931 -8.31 8.05 -17.00
CA ASN A 931 -8.21 6.74 -17.62
C ASN A 931 -9.25 6.62 -18.75
N ALA A 932 -8.96 5.84 -19.78
CA ALA A 932 -9.91 5.58 -20.87
C ALA A 932 -9.72 4.19 -21.46
N SER A 933 -10.83 3.59 -21.90
CA SER A 933 -10.82 2.33 -22.65
C SER A 933 -11.78 2.36 -23.82
N VAL A 934 -11.44 1.64 -24.88
CA VAL A 934 -12.30 1.45 -26.06
C VAL A 934 -12.20 0.00 -26.49
N ASN A 935 -13.34 -0.67 -26.60
CA ASN A 935 -13.44 -2.05 -27.07
C ASN A 935 -14.41 -2.14 -28.22
N TYR A 936 -14.16 -3.07 -29.13
CA TYR A 936 -15.00 -3.32 -30.27
C TYR A 936 -15.24 -4.81 -30.49
N ASP A 937 -16.52 -5.22 -30.49
CA ASP A 937 -16.91 -6.58 -30.78
C ASP A 937 -16.90 -6.81 -32.30
N VAL A 938 -15.86 -7.46 -32.78
CA VAL A 938 -15.71 -7.83 -34.19
C VAL A 938 -16.80 -8.83 -34.60
N ASN A 939 -17.13 -9.72 -33.69
CA ASN A 939 -18.25 -10.68 -33.78
C ASN A 939 -18.51 -11.24 -32.37
N GLU A 940 -19.50 -12.12 -32.23
CA GLU A 940 -19.92 -12.74 -30.96
C GLU A 940 -18.80 -13.48 -30.21
N ASN A 941 -17.70 -13.81 -30.85
CA ASN A 941 -16.60 -14.58 -30.27
C ASN A 941 -15.25 -13.81 -30.27
N LEU A 942 -15.20 -12.59 -30.78
CA LEU A 942 -13.95 -11.83 -30.87
C LEU A 942 -14.16 -10.35 -30.55
N ASN A 943 -13.54 -9.90 -29.50
CA ASN A 943 -13.43 -8.51 -29.08
C ASN A 943 -12.00 -8.02 -29.23
N VAL A 944 -11.80 -6.77 -29.59
CA VAL A 944 -10.49 -6.10 -29.62
C VAL A 944 -10.58 -4.78 -28.88
N GLY A 945 -9.56 -4.44 -28.12
CA GLY A 945 -9.60 -3.24 -27.28
C GLY A 945 -8.27 -2.56 -27.05
N ILE A 946 -8.37 -1.33 -26.59
CA ILE A 946 -7.26 -0.53 -26.09
C ILE A 946 -7.67 0.16 -24.80
N GLU A 947 -6.77 0.15 -23.83
CA GLU A 947 -6.92 0.81 -22.56
C GLU A 947 -5.72 1.72 -22.31
N ALA A 948 -5.95 2.88 -21.70
CA ALA A 948 -4.90 3.82 -21.32
C ALA A 948 -5.15 4.32 -19.89
N VAL A 949 -4.16 4.12 -19.04
CA VAL A 949 -4.15 4.54 -17.63
C VAL A 949 -3.23 5.73 -17.46
N ASN A 950 -3.62 6.68 -16.63
CA ASN A 950 -2.90 7.92 -16.35
C ASN A 950 -2.56 8.72 -17.62
N ILE A 951 -3.57 8.97 -18.46
CA ILE A 951 -3.42 9.72 -19.72
C ILE A 951 -2.88 11.14 -19.47
N THR A 952 -3.24 11.72 -18.34
CA THR A 952 -2.85 13.07 -17.93
C THR A 952 -1.43 13.18 -17.40
N LYS A 953 -0.73 12.04 -17.19
CA LYS A 953 0.55 12.00 -16.48
C LYS A 953 0.44 12.77 -15.16
N SER A 954 -0.52 12.34 -14.32
CA SER A 954 -0.78 12.98 -13.03
C SER A 954 0.30 12.58 -12.04
N ASP A 955 1.11 13.54 -11.68
CA ASP A 955 2.23 13.36 -10.77
C ASP A 955 1.78 13.37 -9.30
N VAL A 956 2.64 12.89 -8.43
CA VAL A 956 2.52 12.99 -6.98
C VAL A 956 3.42 14.14 -6.53
N GLU A 957 2.88 15.06 -5.75
CA GLU A 957 3.63 16.14 -5.12
C GLU A 957 3.41 16.09 -3.61
N GLN A 958 4.50 16.12 -2.83
CA GLN A 958 4.43 16.20 -1.38
C GLN A 958 5.07 17.49 -0.89
N TYR A 959 4.30 18.20 -0.10
CA TYR A 959 4.70 19.43 0.55
C TYR A 959 4.99 19.20 2.02
N CYS A 960 6.04 19.83 2.52
CA CYS A 960 6.35 19.88 3.94
C CYS A 960 5.54 20.98 4.62
N VAL A 961 5.02 20.68 5.81
CA VAL A 961 4.20 21.49 6.71
C VAL A 961 2.74 21.53 6.26
N ASN A 962 2.42 22.16 5.14
CA ASN A 962 1.06 22.28 4.60
C ASN A 962 1.08 22.21 3.08
N ASP A 963 -0.08 21.94 2.49
CA ASP A 963 -0.29 21.91 1.05
C ASP A 963 0.17 23.22 0.39
N GLY A 964 0.98 23.11 -0.66
CA GLY A 964 1.54 24.23 -1.41
C GLY A 964 2.59 25.05 -0.66
N ALA A 965 3.03 24.66 0.55
CA ALA A 965 4.01 25.42 1.32
C ALA A 965 5.43 25.22 0.79
N LEU A 966 6.04 24.08 1.06
CA LEU A 966 7.42 23.76 0.65
C LEU A 966 7.43 22.42 -0.07
N LEU A 967 7.66 22.43 -1.38
CA LEU A 967 7.77 21.19 -2.15
C LEU A 967 9.02 20.43 -1.73
N CYS A 968 8.82 19.20 -1.20
CA CYS A 968 9.88 18.37 -0.67
C CYS A 968 10.16 17.14 -1.54
N PHE A 969 9.12 16.60 -2.18
CA PHE A 969 9.18 15.36 -2.93
C PHE A 969 8.22 15.39 -4.12
N GLN A 970 8.65 14.79 -5.23
CA GLN A 970 7.81 14.54 -6.39
C GLN A 970 7.88 13.06 -6.78
N GLY A 971 6.76 12.52 -7.25
CA GLY A 971 6.69 11.23 -7.93
C GLY A 971 6.14 11.46 -9.33
N LEU A 972 7.02 11.45 -10.32
CA LEU A 972 6.66 11.60 -11.73
C LEU A 972 6.28 10.22 -12.26
N THR A 973 4.98 10.01 -12.50
CA THR A 973 4.42 8.66 -12.72
C THR A 973 4.16 8.36 -14.18
N ASP A 974 4.10 7.07 -14.47
CA ASP A 974 4.00 6.52 -15.81
C ASP A 974 2.59 6.63 -16.42
N ARG A 975 2.54 6.65 -17.75
CA ARG A 975 1.32 6.41 -18.52
C ARG A 975 1.42 5.04 -19.17
N ARG A 976 0.44 4.19 -18.93
CA ARG A 976 0.40 2.82 -19.44
C ARG A 976 -0.67 2.67 -20.50
N ILE A 977 -0.37 1.89 -21.54
CA ILE A 977 -1.28 1.58 -22.64
C ILE A 977 -1.31 0.07 -22.83
N THR A 978 -2.50 -0.53 -22.75
CA THR A 978 -2.74 -1.95 -22.96
C THR A 978 -3.54 -2.12 -24.26
N VAL A 979 -3.16 -3.10 -25.08
CA VAL A 979 -3.87 -3.51 -26.28
C VAL A 979 -4.19 -4.99 -26.18
N GLY A 980 -5.37 -5.39 -26.65
CA GLY A 980 -5.80 -6.78 -26.57
C GLY A 980 -6.89 -7.17 -27.54
#